data_46ad2c5a06fd7745426be9dabc92a3f0
#
_entry.id   46ad2c5a06fd7745426be9dabc92a3f0
#
_cell.length_a   1.000
_cell.length_b   1.000
_cell.length_c   1.000
_cell.angle_alpha   90.00
_cell.angle_beta   90.00
_cell.angle_gamma   90.00
#
_symmetry.space_group_name_H-M   'P 1'
#
loop_
_entity.id
_entity.type
_entity.pdbx_description
1 polymer ?
#
loop_
_entity_poly.entity_id
_entity_poly.type
_entity_poly.pdbx_seq_one_letter_code
_entity_poly.pdbx_strand_id
1 'polypeptide(L)'
;MKKFPSVLSIPFLCLSFFIFFVPIRATSSIVFTTLGRSVYCFDIFATLIDRSSSQAELQLTDGVSVNYNGFFPSSPSSLLSLLNLSSSSSHTNNIEGLIYVTERSGYSTIYLDIYPSSSSPSNRRETLEFRTRLHFSLLPEYDGLPAVSMKDRPSLSGDRLIFVSTHEPSHSPRQSWAAVYSTHLPTGSTTRLTPDDIADFSPAVSPSGTWTAVASSGERGWTGEVQELNTDIYVFKTSDGSARTLVVEHGGWPCWADDSTIYFHRKSSDEWWSIYRAALSTHGDAPSLISIERITAPGFHAFTPAVSAAAPDLIAVATRRASSQFRHIELIELRDGNINAYVEVTRVIFPNAHHFNPFFSPDASRIGYHRCRGSRNGGNPPFLLENLKSLSPETFSLFRIDGSFPSFSPDGRQIAYVNLPGVYVVNSDGSNPRKVYNGNAFPTAWDWKRKGVIYTSSGPDFAQESTEVDIISITLNEDDDKAEPLIKKLTSVGKNNAFPSPSPDGNWVVFRSGRSGYKNLYVMDAVEGESAGIYQLTDGPWSDTMCNWSPDGEWIAFASDRDNPGSGSFSIYMIHPNGTGLRKVVHSGNGGRTNHPWFSPDSTSLVFTSDYAGVSAEPISNPHHYQPYGEIFTVKIDGSEIKRLTHNSFEDGTPTWTPFFLEPTDVAESLQGVAHCRFDDCHWLSLQNRINTVLNGTGC
;
A
#
# COMPACT_ATOMS: atom_id res chain seq x y z
N MET A 1 -6.36 60.11 -70.09
CA MET A 1 -7.32 59.72 -69.06
C MET A 1 -7.66 58.23 -69.19
N LYS A 2 -7.02 57.41 -68.42
CA LYS A 2 -7.26 55.97 -68.43
C LYS A 2 -7.85 55.58 -67.04
N LYS A 3 -9.03 54.95 -67.07
CA LYS A 3 -9.75 54.46 -65.87
C LYS A 3 -9.08 53.18 -65.40
N PHE A 4 -8.84 53.08 -64.09
CA PHE A 4 -8.45 51.84 -63.37
C PHE A 4 -9.70 51.02 -63.06
N PRO A 5 -9.66 49.68 -63.12
CA PRO A 5 -10.77 48.84 -62.75
C PRO A 5 -10.75 48.54 -61.24
N SER A 6 -11.95 48.39 -60.69
CA SER A 6 -12.29 48.09 -59.31
C SER A 6 -11.76 46.73 -58.85
N VAL A 7 -11.18 46.71 -57.63
CA VAL A 7 -10.74 45.52 -56.93
C VAL A 7 -11.95 44.74 -56.37
N LEU A 8 -12.13 43.50 -56.76
CA LEU A 8 -13.07 42.56 -56.20
C LEU A 8 -12.57 42.11 -54.81
N SER A 9 -13.37 42.40 -53.76
CA SER A 9 -13.14 41.84 -52.41
C SER A 9 -13.63 40.40 -52.35
N ILE A 10 -12.70 39.46 -52.08
CA ILE A 10 -12.97 38.04 -51.79
C ILE A 10 -13.24 37.92 -50.29
N PRO A 11 -14.37 37.38 -49.83
CA PRO A 11 -14.58 37.14 -48.40
C PRO A 11 -13.71 35.94 -47.96
N PHE A 12 -12.85 36.18 -46.97
CA PHE A 12 -12.14 35.14 -46.27
C PHE A 12 -13.16 34.32 -45.45
N LEU A 13 -13.45 33.10 -45.88
CA LEU A 13 -14.17 32.09 -45.11
C LEU A 13 -13.19 31.53 -44.05
N CYS A 14 -13.28 31.98 -42.80
CA CYS A 14 -12.65 31.34 -41.68
C CYS A 14 -13.30 29.98 -41.45
N LEU A 15 -12.72 28.92 -41.99
CA LEU A 15 -13.02 27.55 -41.58
C LEU A 15 -12.42 27.35 -40.19
N SER A 16 -13.24 27.48 -39.14
CA SER A 16 -12.88 27.01 -37.80
C SER A 16 -12.86 25.48 -37.81
N PHE A 17 -11.69 24.91 -37.89
CA PHE A 17 -11.51 23.49 -37.57
C PHE A 17 -11.75 23.31 -36.07
N PHE A 18 -12.93 22.90 -35.69
CA PHE A 18 -13.16 22.26 -34.41
C PHE A 18 -12.45 20.91 -34.48
N ILE A 19 -11.22 20.84 -33.95
CA ILE A 19 -10.59 19.58 -33.61
C ILE A 19 -11.38 19.03 -32.43
N PHE A 20 -12.31 18.14 -32.71
CA PHE A 20 -12.88 17.29 -31.66
C PHE A 20 -11.75 16.42 -31.14
N PHE A 21 -11.18 16.78 -29.97
CA PHE A 21 -10.42 15.84 -29.16
C PHE A 21 -11.39 14.72 -28.76
N VAL A 22 -11.42 13.67 -29.53
CA VAL A 22 -11.96 12.40 -29.05
C VAL A 22 -10.98 11.98 -27.95
N PRO A 23 -11.38 11.85 -26.69
CA PRO A 23 -10.50 11.34 -25.67
C PRO A 23 -10.04 9.97 -26.15
N ILE A 24 -8.74 9.79 -26.26
CA ILE A 24 -8.15 8.47 -26.56
C ILE A 24 -8.53 7.62 -25.35
N ARG A 25 -9.45 6.67 -25.54
CA ARG A 25 -9.82 5.73 -24.49
C ARG A 25 -8.65 4.80 -24.25
N ALA A 26 -8.39 4.48 -22.98
CA ALA A 26 -7.48 3.41 -22.60
C ALA A 26 -7.81 2.15 -23.41
N THR A 27 -6.79 1.47 -23.91
CA THR A 27 -6.95 0.31 -24.79
C THR A 27 -6.69 -1.01 -24.09
N SER A 28 -6.22 -0.96 -22.83
CA SER A 28 -5.82 -2.14 -22.06
C SER A 28 -6.06 -1.91 -20.57
N SER A 29 -5.88 -2.97 -19.77
CA SER A 29 -6.00 -2.89 -18.32
C SER A 29 -4.86 -3.65 -17.63
N ILE A 30 -4.40 -3.09 -16.51
CA ILE A 30 -3.50 -3.78 -15.57
C ILE A 30 -4.34 -4.14 -14.36
N VAL A 31 -4.32 -5.42 -14.00
CA VAL A 31 -4.97 -5.95 -12.80
C VAL A 31 -3.91 -6.55 -11.90
N PHE A 32 -3.97 -6.21 -10.62
CA PHE A 32 -3.01 -6.69 -9.62
C PHE A 32 -3.73 -7.00 -8.30
N THR A 33 -3.04 -7.61 -7.37
CA THR A 33 -3.55 -7.89 -6.03
C THR A 33 -2.87 -7.02 -5.00
N THR A 34 -3.60 -6.67 -3.95
CA THR A 34 -3.03 -6.06 -2.75
C THR A 34 -3.19 -7.05 -1.61
N LEU A 35 -2.11 -7.44 -1.00
CA LEU A 35 -2.11 -8.45 0.06
C LEU A 35 -3.03 -8.02 1.21
N GLY A 36 -4.03 -8.84 1.50
CA GLY A 36 -4.99 -8.60 2.55
C GLY A 36 -5.95 -7.42 2.37
N ARG A 37 -5.96 -6.72 1.22
CA ARG A 37 -6.72 -5.49 1.01
C ARG A 37 -8.23 -5.64 1.20
N SER A 38 -8.82 -6.72 0.74
CA SER A 38 -10.25 -7.01 0.92
C SER A 38 -10.68 -7.09 2.38
N VAL A 39 -9.74 -7.29 3.30
CA VAL A 39 -9.97 -7.36 4.73
C VAL A 39 -9.53 -6.11 5.50
N TYR A 40 -8.91 -5.12 4.83
CA TYR A 40 -8.44 -3.86 5.44
C TYR A 40 -9.43 -2.71 5.29
N CYS A 41 -10.59 -2.85 5.83
CA CYS A 41 -11.56 -1.77 5.83
C CYS A 41 -11.40 -0.93 7.12
N PHE A 42 -10.39 -0.07 7.15
CA PHE A 42 -10.14 0.82 8.27
C PHE A 42 -11.05 2.04 8.24
N ASP A 43 -11.49 2.43 9.42
CA ASP A 43 -12.10 3.73 9.70
C ASP A 43 -11.47 4.35 10.92
N ILE A 44 -11.67 5.66 11.06
CA ILE A 44 -11.24 6.41 12.22
C ILE A 44 -12.39 6.48 13.22
N PHE A 45 -12.03 6.20 14.45
CA PHE A 45 -12.92 6.21 15.61
C PHE A 45 -12.36 7.14 16.67
N ALA A 46 -13.22 7.57 17.59
CA ALA A 46 -12.80 8.27 18.79
C ALA A 46 -13.61 7.84 20.02
N THR A 47 -13.02 7.99 21.19
CA THR A 47 -13.68 7.80 22.47
C THR A 47 -13.33 8.94 23.43
N LEU A 48 -14.20 9.19 24.41
CA LEU A 48 -13.95 10.15 25.48
C LEU A 48 -12.94 9.58 26.49
N ILE A 49 -12.12 10.45 27.05
CA ILE A 49 -11.15 10.11 28.10
C ILE A 49 -11.81 10.04 29.48
N ASP A 50 -13.04 10.56 29.62
CA ASP A 50 -13.75 10.58 30.88
C ASP A 50 -14.09 9.16 31.42
N ARG A 51 -13.62 8.88 32.61
CA ARG A 51 -13.79 7.59 33.32
C ARG A 51 -15.20 7.38 33.89
N SER A 52 -16.04 8.41 33.97
CA SER A 52 -17.32 8.38 34.65
C SER A 52 -18.48 7.86 33.80
N SER A 53 -18.30 7.69 32.50
CA SER A 53 -19.34 7.29 31.55
C SER A 53 -19.04 5.93 30.91
N SER A 54 -20.08 5.17 30.57
CA SER A 54 -19.92 3.98 29.72
C SER A 54 -19.17 4.40 28.46
N GLN A 55 -17.95 3.92 28.31
CA GLN A 55 -17.09 4.25 27.19
C GLN A 55 -17.78 3.83 25.89
N ALA A 56 -18.23 4.80 25.11
CA ALA A 56 -18.85 4.60 23.82
C ALA A 56 -17.86 5.06 22.75
N GLU A 57 -17.70 4.25 21.73
CA GLU A 57 -16.89 4.55 20.56
C GLU A 57 -17.75 5.30 19.53
N LEU A 58 -17.21 6.36 18.96
CA LEU A 58 -17.81 7.14 17.88
C LEU A 58 -17.00 6.91 16.61
N GLN A 59 -17.64 6.43 15.54
CA GLN A 59 -17.04 6.38 14.22
C GLN A 59 -16.99 7.80 13.63
N LEU A 60 -15.81 8.24 13.20
CA LEU A 60 -15.59 9.60 12.67
C LEU A 60 -15.63 9.63 11.14
N THR A 61 -15.21 8.58 10.46
CA THR A 61 -15.26 8.48 8.99
C THR A 61 -16.49 7.73 8.50
N ASP A 62 -16.82 7.89 7.23
CA ASP A 62 -18.12 7.49 6.64
C ASP A 62 -18.22 6.01 6.23
N GLY A 63 -17.17 5.23 6.41
CA GLY A 63 -17.16 3.83 6.02
C GLY A 63 -16.84 3.59 4.54
N VAL A 64 -16.51 4.62 3.78
CA VAL A 64 -16.12 4.50 2.37
C VAL A 64 -14.62 4.35 2.26
N SER A 65 -14.16 3.36 1.47
CA SER A 65 -12.73 3.08 1.23
C SER A 65 -11.93 2.75 2.52
N VAL A 66 -10.65 3.09 2.58
CA VAL A 66 -9.76 2.91 3.73
C VAL A 66 -9.41 4.26 4.29
N ASN A 67 -9.60 4.45 5.60
CA ASN A 67 -9.40 5.72 6.29
C ASN A 67 -8.51 5.50 7.52
N TYR A 68 -7.39 6.23 7.62
CA TYR A 68 -6.39 6.05 8.68
C TYR A 68 -5.60 7.33 8.96
N ASN A 69 -4.70 7.32 9.94
CA ASN A 69 -3.80 8.43 10.31
C ASN A 69 -4.54 9.77 10.45
N GLY A 70 -5.50 9.80 11.38
CA GLY A 70 -6.31 10.98 11.66
C GLY A 70 -5.56 12.05 12.45
N PHE A 71 -6.06 13.28 12.32
CA PHE A 71 -5.61 14.45 13.05
C PHE A 71 -6.78 15.42 13.27
N PHE A 72 -6.95 15.92 14.48
CA PHE A 72 -7.97 16.95 14.78
C PHE A 72 -7.38 18.36 14.62
N PRO A 73 -7.85 19.17 13.68
CA PRO A 73 -7.42 20.56 13.57
C PRO A 73 -7.92 21.38 14.76
N SER A 74 -7.08 22.26 15.29
CA SER A 74 -7.42 23.10 16.45
C SER A 74 -8.51 24.14 16.16
N SER A 75 -8.65 24.57 14.90
CA SER A 75 -9.67 25.54 14.47
C SER A 75 -10.22 25.18 13.07
N PRO A 76 -11.25 24.31 13.00
CA PRO A 76 -11.87 23.95 11.71
C PRO A 76 -12.43 25.16 10.94
N SER A 77 -12.98 26.16 11.65
CA SER A 77 -13.51 27.40 11.02
C SER A 77 -12.42 28.25 10.35
N SER A 78 -11.25 28.37 10.99
CA SER A 78 -10.10 29.05 10.41
C SER A 78 -9.59 28.32 9.17
N LEU A 79 -9.57 26.99 9.21
CA LEU A 79 -9.14 26.16 8.09
C LEU A 79 -10.08 26.31 6.87
N LEU A 80 -11.40 26.37 7.09
CA LEU A 80 -12.36 26.66 6.01
C LEU A 80 -12.12 28.04 5.40
N SER A 81 -11.80 29.03 6.21
CA SER A 81 -11.48 30.39 5.72
C SER A 81 -10.20 30.40 4.88
N LEU A 82 -9.16 29.66 5.29
CA LEU A 82 -7.91 29.54 4.53
C LEU A 82 -8.12 28.86 3.18
N LEU A 83 -9.06 27.94 3.09
CA LEU A 83 -9.40 27.22 1.85
C LEU A 83 -10.41 28.01 0.96
N ASN A 84 -10.78 29.24 1.33
CA ASN A 84 -11.81 30.05 0.66
C ASN A 84 -13.17 29.32 0.53
N LEU A 85 -13.45 28.40 1.45
CA LEU A 85 -14.70 27.65 1.49
C LEU A 85 -15.66 28.37 2.44
N SER A 86 -16.53 29.22 1.88
CA SER A 86 -17.59 29.88 2.67
C SER A 86 -18.65 28.84 3.02
N SER A 87 -18.89 28.59 4.31
CA SER A 87 -20.05 27.84 4.75
C SER A 87 -21.31 28.66 4.44
N SER A 88 -22.14 28.21 3.52
CA SER A 88 -23.44 28.79 3.19
C SER A 88 -24.49 28.63 4.30
N SER A 89 -24.12 28.08 5.44
CA SER A 89 -25.02 27.83 6.57
C SER A 89 -24.68 28.71 7.76
N SER A 90 -25.72 29.33 8.34
CA SER A 90 -25.69 30.19 9.52
C SER A 90 -25.24 29.52 10.84
N HIS A 91 -24.64 28.33 10.79
CA HIS A 91 -24.22 27.53 11.95
C HIS A 91 -22.69 27.45 12.11
N THR A 92 -21.97 28.52 11.83
CA THR A 92 -20.49 28.55 11.82
C THR A 92 -19.81 28.35 13.19
N ASN A 93 -20.55 28.39 14.30
CA ASN A 93 -19.96 28.41 15.63
C ASN A 93 -19.81 27.06 16.33
N ASN A 94 -20.22 25.95 15.71
CA ASN A 94 -20.18 24.64 16.35
C ASN A 94 -19.86 23.52 15.34
N ILE A 95 -18.69 23.61 14.72
CA ILE A 95 -18.20 22.60 13.77
C ILE A 95 -16.96 21.89 14.33
N GLU A 96 -16.86 20.62 14.03
CA GLU A 96 -15.68 19.78 14.26
C GLU A 96 -15.02 19.46 12.93
N GLY A 97 -13.74 19.18 12.95
CA GLY A 97 -12.97 18.78 11.76
C GLY A 97 -12.14 17.54 12.03
N LEU A 98 -11.92 16.77 10.97
CA LEU A 98 -11.00 15.64 10.96
C LEU A 98 -10.18 15.71 9.68
N ILE A 99 -8.86 15.80 9.80
CA ILE A 99 -7.92 15.60 8.70
C ILE A 99 -7.45 14.14 8.76
N TYR A 100 -7.43 13.45 7.63
CA TYR A 100 -7.07 12.03 7.60
C TYR A 100 -6.60 11.58 6.23
N VAL A 101 -5.95 10.44 6.19
CA VAL A 101 -5.57 9.77 4.96
C VAL A 101 -6.68 8.84 4.50
N THR A 102 -6.99 8.87 3.21
CA THR A 102 -8.00 7.98 2.60
C THR A 102 -7.57 7.56 1.20
N GLU A 103 -8.03 6.37 0.78
CA GLU A 103 -7.83 5.86 -0.59
C GLU A 103 -9.07 6.02 -1.48
N ARG A 104 -10.06 6.82 -1.09
CA ARG A 104 -11.31 7.01 -1.85
C ARG A 104 -11.12 7.58 -3.26
N SER A 105 -9.98 8.21 -3.52
CA SER A 105 -9.61 8.70 -4.85
C SER A 105 -8.80 7.69 -5.68
N GLY A 106 -8.67 6.44 -5.22
CA GLY A 106 -7.89 5.39 -5.87
C GLY A 106 -6.38 5.45 -5.59
N TYR A 107 -5.94 6.26 -4.63
CA TYR A 107 -4.59 6.36 -4.09
C TYR A 107 -4.64 7.02 -2.71
N SER A 108 -3.62 6.81 -1.87
CA SER A 108 -3.56 7.41 -0.54
C SER A 108 -3.39 8.92 -0.62
N THR A 109 -4.35 9.68 -0.12
CA THR A 109 -4.30 11.15 -0.10
C THR A 109 -4.99 11.72 1.14
N ILE A 110 -4.88 13.04 1.35
CA ILE A 110 -5.31 13.71 2.58
C ILE A 110 -6.64 14.43 2.35
N TYR A 111 -7.62 14.11 3.18
CA TYR A 111 -8.94 14.72 3.19
C TYR A 111 -9.21 15.46 4.50
N LEU A 112 -10.06 16.45 4.41
CA LEU A 112 -10.68 17.15 5.53
C LEU A 112 -12.17 16.86 5.52
N ASP A 113 -12.68 16.33 6.62
CA ASP A 113 -14.10 16.24 6.91
C ASP A 113 -14.50 17.34 7.88
N ILE A 114 -15.57 18.04 7.57
CA ILE A 114 -16.21 19.02 8.47
C ILE A 114 -17.62 18.54 8.75
N TYR A 115 -17.97 18.52 10.02
CA TYR A 115 -19.31 18.09 10.49
C TYR A 115 -19.77 18.93 11.69
N PRO A 116 -21.10 19.08 11.90
CA PRO A 116 -21.63 19.80 13.05
C PRO A 116 -21.23 19.11 14.37
N SER A 117 -20.78 19.88 15.37
CA SER A 117 -20.53 19.38 16.71
C SER A 117 -21.86 19.08 17.40
N SER A 118 -22.00 17.87 17.97
CA SER A 118 -23.18 17.55 18.77
C SER A 118 -23.02 18.09 20.18
N SER A 119 -23.80 19.05 20.55
CA SER A 119 -23.81 19.67 21.88
C SER A 119 -24.49 18.82 22.99
N SER A 120 -24.97 17.60 22.67
CA SER A 120 -25.69 16.76 23.65
C SER A 120 -25.02 15.39 23.83
N PRO A 121 -24.61 15.06 25.06
CA PRO A 121 -24.12 13.72 25.43
C PRO A 121 -25.18 12.62 25.39
N SER A 122 -26.46 12.97 25.28
CA SER A 122 -27.59 12.04 25.43
C SER A 122 -27.91 11.22 24.15
N ASN A 123 -27.48 11.62 22.97
CA ASN A 123 -27.73 10.88 21.74
C ASN A 123 -26.46 10.12 21.22
N ARG A 124 -25.93 9.28 22.09
CA ARG A 124 -24.72 8.47 21.87
C ARG A 124 -24.85 7.37 20.79
N ARG A 125 -26.00 7.24 20.14
CA ARG A 125 -26.28 6.25 19.08
C ARG A 125 -26.59 6.86 17.72
N GLU A 126 -26.58 8.17 17.56
CA GLU A 126 -26.62 8.76 16.24
C GLU A 126 -25.28 8.49 15.57
N THR A 127 -25.24 7.41 14.83
CA THR A 127 -24.19 7.12 13.86
C THR A 127 -24.04 8.34 12.95
N LEU A 128 -22.83 8.62 12.50
CA LEU A 128 -22.51 9.71 11.58
C LEU A 128 -23.35 9.72 10.28
N GLU A 129 -24.15 8.67 10.04
CA GLU A 129 -25.12 8.52 8.95
C GLU A 129 -26.11 9.68 8.84
N PHE A 130 -26.35 10.44 9.91
CA PHE A 130 -27.30 11.56 9.93
C PHE A 130 -26.65 12.96 9.94
N ARG A 131 -25.33 13.05 9.90
CA ARG A 131 -24.63 14.33 9.88
C ARG A 131 -24.32 14.75 8.44
N THR A 132 -24.71 15.95 8.06
CA THR A 132 -24.24 16.55 6.83
C THR A 132 -22.73 16.76 6.96
N ARG A 133 -21.97 16.02 6.16
CA ARG A 133 -20.51 16.04 6.15
C ARG A 133 -20.05 16.73 4.87
N LEU A 134 -19.03 17.56 5.00
CA LEU A 134 -18.32 18.12 3.87
C LEU A 134 -16.97 17.43 3.75
N HIS A 135 -16.68 16.90 2.57
CA HIS A 135 -15.44 16.19 2.25
C HIS A 135 -14.61 17.07 1.31
N PHE A 136 -13.38 17.34 1.69
CA PHE A 136 -12.46 18.13 0.87
C PHE A 136 -11.13 17.39 0.70
N SER A 137 -10.64 17.27 -0.54
CA SER A 137 -9.23 16.99 -0.74
C SER A 137 -8.43 18.22 -0.36
N LEU A 138 -7.53 18.11 0.62
CA LEU A 138 -6.64 19.21 1.02
C LEU A 138 -5.51 19.46 0.01
N LEU A 139 -5.27 18.50 -0.86
CA LEU A 139 -4.27 18.56 -1.92
C LEU A 139 -4.95 18.22 -3.24
N PRO A 140 -5.83 19.11 -3.76
CA PRO A 140 -6.32 18.96 -5.12
C PRO A 140 -5.14 18.97 -6.10
N GLU A 141 -5.38 18.58 -7.35
CA GLU A 141 -4.35 18.56 -8.39
C GLU A 141 -3.80 19.99 -8.58
N TYR A 142 -2.74 20.32 -7.86
CA TYR A 142 -2.01 21.57 -8.03
C TYR A 142 -0.88 21.39 -9.04
N ASP A 143 -0.56 22.46 -9.78
CA ASP A 143 0.64 22.52 -10.61
C ASP A 143 1.88 22.17 -9.77
N GLY A 144 2.56 21.08 -10.14
CA GLY A 144 3.81 20.62 -9.53
C GLY A 144 3.70 19.38 -8.63
N LEU A 145 2.49 18.96 -8.20
CA LEU A 145 2.31 17.64 -7.57
C LEU A 145 1.65 16.68 -8.58
N PRO A 146 2.26 15.55 -8.91
CA PRO A 146 1.59 14.54 -9.71
C PRO A 146 0.25 14.17 -9.08
N ALA A 147 -0.78 14.06 -9.90
CA ALA A 147 -2.13 13.72 -9.47
C ALA A 147 -2.17 12.43 -8.64
N VAL A 148 -1.27 11.47 -8.93
CA VAL A 148 -1.18 10.18 -8.26
C VAL A 148 0.17 10.08 -7.55
N SER A 149 0.15 10.15 -6.23
CA SER A 149 1.27 9.85 -5.33
C SER A 149 0.72 9.61 -3.93
N MET A 150 1.36 8.76 -3.16
CA MET A 150 0.99 8.56 -1.76
C MET A 150 1.21 9.85 -0.97
N LYS A 151 0.25 10.21 -0.12
CA LYS A 151 0.36 11.27 0.87
C LYS A 151 -0.09 10.73 2.21
N ASP A 152 0.71 10.97 3.25
CA ASP A 152 0.49 10.40 4.58
C ASP A 152 0.90 11.38 5.69
N ARG A 153 0.45 11.08 6.91
CA ARG A 153 0.83 11.75 8.16
C ARG A 153 0.65 13.28 8.12
N PRO A 154 -0.58 13.76 7.90
CA PRO A 154 -0.85 15.19 7.90
C PRO A 154 -0.62 15.82 9.27
N SER A 155 -0.02 17.00 9.29
CA SER A 155 0.11 17.89 10.44
C SER A 155 -0.08 19.32 10.00
N LEU A 156 -0.72 20.16 10.82
CA LEU A 156 -0.95 21.57 10.50
C LEU A 156 0.00 22.47 11.29
N SER A 157 0.51 23.49 10.63
CA SER A 157 1.26 24.60 11.22
C SER A 157 0.78 25.92 10.62
N GLY A 158 -0.11 26.61 11.35
CA GLY A 158 -0.73 27.84 10.84
C GLY A 158 -1.54 27.58 9.56
N ASP A 159 -1.10 28.20 8.47
CA ASP A 159 -1.68 28.07 7.13
C ASP A 159 -1.01 27.02 6.25
N ARG A 160 -0.14 26.18 6.84
CA ARG A 160 0.63 25.15 6.14
C ARG A 160 0.23 23.76 6.57
N LEU A 161 0.09 22.88 5.58
CA LEU A 161 -0.05 21.44 5.75
C LEU A 161 1.31 20.78 5.54
N ILE A 162 1.80 20.07 6.57
CA ILE A 162 3.03 19.29 6.54
C ILE A 162 2.65 17.82 6.37
N PHE A 163 3.26 17.12 5.42
CA PHE A 163 2.91 15.72 5.11
C PHE A 163 4.05 14.98 4.41
N VAL A 164 3.98 13.67 4.38
CA VAL A 164 4.85 12.81 3.57
C VAL A 164 4.25 12.66 2.17
N SER A 165 5.10 12.65 1.14
CA SER A 165 4.70 12.25 -0.21
C SER A 165 5.79 11.43 -0.90
N THR A 166 5.36 10.58 -1.85
CA THR A 166 6.23 9.71 -2.65
C THR A 166 6.24 10.10 -4.13
N HIS A 167 5.96 11.36 -4.46
CA HIS A 167 5.84 11.79 -5.85
C HIS A 167 7.19 12.02 -6.56
N GLU A 168 8.26 12.23 -5.82
CA GLU A 168 9.60 12.37 -6.36
C GLU A 168 10.38 11.06 -6.22
N PRO A 169 10.83 10.44 -7.34
CA PRO A 169 11.61 9.23 -7.27
C PRO A 169 12.98 9.47 -6.63
N SER A 170 13.49 8.48 -5.89
CA SER A 170 14.87 8.42 -5.47
C SER A 170 15.78 8.07 -6.65
N HIS A 171 17.05 8.49 -6.60
CA HIS A 171 18.05 8.18 -7.62
C HIS A 171 18.61 6.75 -7.51
N SER A 172 18.36 6.06 -6.41
CA SER A 172 18.89 4.72 -6.15
C SER A 172 17.78 3.68 -5.94
N PRO A 173 17.93 2.46 -6.48
CA PRO A 173 17.02 1.37 -6.22
C PRO A 173 16.93 1.07 -4.72
N ARG A 174 15.71 0.77 -4.24
CA ARG A 174 15.38 0.41 -2.86
C ARG A 174 15.58 1.52 -1.83
N GLN A 175 15.90 2.71 -2.26
CA GLN A 175 15.80 3.88 -1.43
C GLN A 175 14.36 4.38 -1.43
N SER A 176 13.81 4.68 -0.26
CA SER A 176 12.43 5.16 -0.15
C SER A 176 12.25 6.50 -0.85
N TRP A 177 11.11 6.64 -1.55
CA TRP A 177 10.70 7.91 -2.16
C TRP A 177 9.99 8.84 -1.17
N ALA A 178 9.79 8.40 0.07
CA ALA A 178 9.10 9.19 1.08
C ALA A 178 9.91 10.42 1.46
N ALA A 179 9.34 11.59 1.27
CA ALA A 179 9.90 12.87 1.67
C ALA A 179 8.82 13.75 2.30
N VAL A 180 9.22 14.68 3.16
CA VAL A 180 8.30 15.62 3.83
C VAL A 180 8.19 16.89 3.03
N TYR A 181 6.95 17.33 2.86
CA TYR A 181 6.56 18.53 2.10
C TYR A 181 5.72 19.46 2.97
N SER A 182 5.74 20.72 2.62
CA SER A 182 4.91 21.79 3.18
C SER A 182 4.08 22.42 2.06
N THR A 183 2.74 22.35 2.16
CA THR A 183 1.84 23.08 1.26
C THR A 183 1.24 24.29 1.98
N HIS A 184 1.39 25.47 1.41
CA HIS A 184 0.70 26.66 1.85
C HIS A 184 -0.75 26.62 1.34
N LEU A 185 -1.70 26.38 2.22
CA LEU A 185 -3.10 26.07 1.87
C LEU A 185 -3.78 27.15 1.02
N PRO A 186 -3.61 28.49 1.32
CA PRO A 186 -4.27 29.52 0.52
C PRO A 186 -3.81 29.60 -0.93
N THR A 187 -2.56 29.25 -1.23
CA THR A 187 -1.98 29.36 -2.59
C THR A 187 -1.77 28.03 -3.28
N GLY A 188 -1.82 26.93 -2.53
CA GLY A 188 -1.47 25.59 -3.02
C GLY A 188 0.03 25.38 -3.31
N SER A 189 0.88 26.36 -3.00
CA SER A 189 2.33 26.24 -3.22
C SER A 189 2.92 25.20 -2.30
N THR A 190 3.61 24.21 -2.88
CA THR A 190 4.25 23.11 -2.15
C THR A 190 5.77 23.22 -2.22
N THR A 191 6.42 23.00 -1.09
CA THR A 191 7.88 23.04 -0.94
C THR A 191 8.34 21.74 -0.27
N ARG A 192 9.40 21.12 -0.80
CA ARG A 192 10.07 19.98 -0.17
C ARG A 192 10.90 20.47 1.04
N LEU A 193 10.77 19.79 2.18
CA LEU A 193 11.53 20.08 3.42
C LEU A 193 12.64 19.06 3.66
N THR A 194 12.47 17.81 3.20
CA THR A 194 13.47 16.77 3.23
C THR A 194 14.54 17.04 2.16
N PRO A 195 15.86 16.96 2.48
CA PRO A 195 16.91 17.03 1.47
C PRO A 195 16.78 15.97 0.38
N ASP A 196 17.38 16.21 -0.78
CA ASP A 196 17.46 15.21 -1.86
C ASP A 196 18.17 13.95 -1.36
N ASP A 197 17.78 12.80 -1.90
CA ASP A 197 18.32 11.47 -1.56
C ASP A 197 18.16 11.03 -0.10
N ILE A 198 17.39 11.78 0.70
CA ILE A 198 17.02 11.43 2.06
C ILE A 198 15.57 10.95 2.09
N ALA A 199 15.29 9.93 2.91
CA ALA A 199 13.92 9.46 3.14
C ALA A 199 13.46 9.75 4.56
N ASP A 200 12.36 10.47 4.69
CA ASP A 200 11.75 10.89 5.94
C ASP A 200 10.29 10.42 6.05
N PHE A 201 9.94 9.95 7.25
CA PHE A 201 8.62 9.46 7.61
C PHE A 201 8.08 10.19 8.83
N SER A 202 6.79 10.02 9.09
CA SER A 202 6.13 10.37 10.35
C SER A 202 6.42 11.79 10.86
N PRO A 203 6.25 12.84 10.03
CA PRO A 203 6.49 14.21 10.47
C PRO A 203 5.54 14.59 11.62
N ALA A 204 6.09 15.30 12.60
CA ALA A 204 5.37 15.89 13.72
C ALA A 204 5.83 17.34 13.90
N VAL A 205 4.88 18.28 13.89
CA VAL A 205 5.16 19.70 14.09
C VAL A 205 5.07 20.04 15.58
N SER A 206 6.01 20.82 16.08
CA SER A 206 6.00 21.29 17.47
C SER A 206 4.81 22.22 17.76
N PRO A 207 4.36 22.37 19.02
CA PRO A 207 3.19 23.21 19.36
C PRO A 207 3.32 24.67 18.91
N SER A 208 4.52 25.25 18.90
CA SER A 208 4.77 26.60 18.36
C SER A 208 4.72 26.67 16.84
N GLY A 209 4.76 25.52 16.14
CA GLY A 209 4.90 25.47 14.69
C GLY A 209 6.33 25.69 14.18
N THR A 210 7.31 25.90 15.07
CA THR A 210 8.67 26.26 14.68
C THR A 210 9.48 25.07 14.16
N TRP A 211 9.33 23.91 14.79
CA TRP A 211 10.12 22.74 14.53
C TRP A 211 9.28 21.58 14.00
N THR A 212 9.85 20.84 13.07
CA THR A 212 9.31 19.55 12.60
C THR A 212 10.30 18.44 12.93
N ALA A 213 9.83 17.42 13.63
CA ALA A 213 10.56 16.17 13.87
C ALA A 213 10.12 15.12 12.86
N VAL A 214 11.05 14.29 12.41
CA VAL A 214 10.81 13.18 11.47
C VAL A 214 11.55 11.93 11.88
N ALA A 215 11.05 10.77 11.49
CA ALA A 215 11.79 9.52 11.46
C ALA A 215 12.49 9.42 10.11
N SER A 216 13.82 9.44 10.07
CA SER A 216 14.60 9.46 8.84
C SER A 216 15.39 8.17 8.67
N SER A 217 15.27 7.50 7.51
CA SER A 217 16.19 6.44 7.13
C SER A 217 17.51 6.99 6.54
N GLY A 218 17.61 8.31 6.35
CA GLY A 218 18.75 8.94 5.70
C GLY A 218 18.89 8.42 4.27
N GLU A 219 20.12 8.16 3.86
CA GLU A 219 20.47 7.56 2.57
C GLU A 219 20.39 6.02 2.59
N ARG A 220 19.98 5.41 3.72
CA ARG A 220 19.93 3.94 3.85
C ARG A 220 18.82 3.37 2.98
N GLY A 221 19.19 2.39 2.16
CA GLY A 221 18.25 1.60 1.37
C GLY A 221 17.41 0.66 2.23
N TRP A 222 16.29 0.22 1.71
CA TRP A 222 15.47 -0.81 2.31
C TRP A 222 16.18 -2.17 2.33
N THR A 223 16.25 -2.81 3.50
CA THR A 223 16.93 -4.11 3.69
C THR A 223 16.00 -5.32 3.60
N GLY A 224 14.69 -5.09 3.57
CA GLY A 224 13.69 -6.16 3.54
C GLY A 224 13.25 -6.65 4.92
N GLU A 225 13.76 -6.06 6.02
CA GLU A 225 13.44 -6.49 7.38
C GLU A 225 12.73 -5.38 8.17
N VAL A 226 11.56 -5.70 8.73
CA VAL A 226 10.77 -4.77 9.56
C VAL A 226 11.07 -4.87 11.05
N GLN A 227 11.72 -5.93 11.51
CA GLN A 227 12.04 -6.13 12.92
C GLN A 227 13.03 -5.11 13.45
N GLU A 228 13.81 -4.51 12.55
CA GLU A 228 14.78 -3.47 12.85
C GLU A 228 14.33 -2.15 12.25
N LEU A 229 13.91 -1.25 13.11
CA LEU A 229 13.64 0.12 12.69
C LEU A 229 14.97 0.85 12.45
N ASN A 230 15.32 1.04 11.18
CA ASN A 230 16.56 1.72 10.76
C ASN A 230 16.32 3.22 10.53
N THR A 231 15.55 3.86 11.41
CA THR A 231 15.33 5.30 11.37
C THR A 231 15.97 5.98 12.58
N ASP A 232 16.38 7.23 12.36
CA ASP A 232 16.84 8.15 13.39
C ASP A 232 15.89 9.35 13.42
N ILE A 233 15.82 10.07 14.55
CA ILE A 233 14.96 11.25 14.63
C ILE A 233 15.79 12.49 14.33
N TYR A 234 15.39 13.20 13.27
CA TYR A 234 15.88 14.50 12.90
C TYR A 234 14.85 15.58 13.22
N VAL A 235 15.36 16.77 13.54
CA VAL A 235 14.53 17.96 13.74
C VAL A 235 15.05 19.07 12.84
N PHE A 236 14.14 19.82 12.23
CA PHE A 236 14.44 20.95 11.34
C PHE A 236 13.37 22.04 11.44
N LYS A 237 13.67 23.23 10.91
CA LYS A 237 12.69 24.33 10.87
C LYS A 237 11.54 23.99 9.93
N THR A 238 10.31 24.13 10.42
CA THR A 238 9.08 23.84 9.65
C THR A 238 8.93 24.76 8.44
N SER A 239 9.50 25.97 8.50
CA SER A 239 9.38 26.98 7.43
C SER A 239 10.02 26.57 6.11
N ASP A 240 11.19 25.89 6.17
CA ASP A 240 12.06 25.71 5.01
C ASP A 240 12.95 24.46 5.06
N GLY A 241 12.85 23.62 6.11
CA GLY A 241 13.68 22.42 6.29
C GLY A 241 15.11 22.72 6.77
N SER A 242 15.47 23.99 7.03
CA SER A 242 16.80 24.39 7.47
C SER A 242 17.09 23.96 8.91
N ALA A 243 18.34 24.09 9.36
CA ALA A 243 18.81 23.68 10.68
C ALA A 243 18.54 22.21 11.01
N ARG A 244 18.53 21.35 9.99
CA ARG A 244 18.31 19.90 10.14
C ARG A 244 19.38 19.27 11.01
N THR A 245 18.98 18.66 12.12
CA THR A 245 19.88 18.11 13.13
C THR A 245 19.41 16.73 13.58
N LEU A 246 20.34 15.78 13.66
CA LEU A 246 20.13 14.48 14.31
C LEU A 246 20.00 14.70 15.81
N VAL A 247 18.87 14.36 16.40
CA VAL A 247 18.63 14.49 17.84
C VAL A 247 18.54 13.14 18.55
N VAL A 248 18.12 12.07 17.86
CA VAL A 248 18.00 10.73 18.44
C VAL A 248 18.45 9.70 17.42
N GLU A 249 19.40 8.87 17.77
CA GLU A 249 19.71 7.65 17.03
C GLU A 249 18.71 6.54 17.37
N HIS A 250 18.32 5.73 16.38
CA HIS A 250 17.40 4.61 16.52
C HIS A 250 16.06 4.99 17.17
N GLY A 251 15.24 5.72 16.44
CA GLY A 251 13.91 6.10 16.90
C GLY A 251 12.94 6.33 15.75
N GLY A 252 11.66 6.15 16.01
CA GLY A 252 10.58 6.37 15.05
C GLY A 252 9.36 7.02 15.66
N TRP A 253 8.44 7.49 14.80
CA TRP A 253 7.17 8.09 15.17
C TRP A 253 7.30 9.17 16.24
N PRO A 254 8.04 10.26 15.98
CA PRO A 254 8.18 11.33 16.94
C PRO A 254 6.84 12.04 17.20
N CYS A 255 6.66 12.51 18.43
CA CYS A 255 5.52 13.30 18.86
C CYS A 255 5.98 14.35 19.87
N TRP A 256 5.63 15.63 19.68
CA TRP A 256 5.99 16.71 20.58
C TRP A 256 5.00 16.83 21.74
N ALA A 257 5.52 16.93 22.95
CA ALA A 257 4.75 17.32 24.13
C ALA A 257 4.73 18.84 24.30
N ASP A 258 5.87 19.46 24.08
CA ASP A 258 6.11 20.88 24.05
C ASP A 258 7.26 21.16 23.05
N ASP A 259 7.73 22.41 22.93
CA ASP A 259 8.79 22.76 21.97
C ASP A 259 10.18 22.23 22.33
N SER A 260 10.33 21.52 23.45
CA SER A 260 11.59 20.98 23.96
C SER A 260 11.55 19.49 24.27
N THR A 261 10.39 18.84 24.17
CA THR A 261 10.21 17.45 24.58
C THR A 261 9.55 16.62 23.47
N ILE A 262 10.23 15.55 23.06
CA ILE A 262 9.74 14.59 22.07
C ILE A 262 9.55 13.21 22.71
N TYR A 263 8.39 12.59 22.52
CA TYR A 263 8.17 11.17 22.74
C TYR A 263 8.32 10.42 21.42
N PHE A 264 8.86 9.21 21.46
CA PHE A 264 9.08 8.37 20.31
C PHE A 264 9.12 6.88 20.68
N HIS A 265 8.97 5.98 19.73
CA HIS A 265 9.16 4.56 19.98
C HIS A 265 10.55 4.10 19.52
N ARG A 266 11.08 3.10 20.22
CA ARG A 266 12.37 2.47 19.95
C ARG A 266 12.35 1.01 20.38
N LYS A 267 12.98 0.12 19.61
CA LYS A 267 13.30 -1.22 20.06
C LYS A 267 14.50 -1.15 21.02
N SER A 268 14.28 -1.56 22.27
CA SER A 268 15.29 -1.55 23.31
C SER A 268 16.24 -2.75 23.17
N SER A 269 17.40 -2.70 23.83
CA SER A 269 18.38 -3.81 23.83
C SER A 269 17.84 -5.12 24.44
N ASP A 270 16.77 -5.04 25.21
CA ASP A 270 16.02 -6.18 25.76
C ASP A 270 14.91 -6.70 24.82
N GLU A 271 14.94 -6.29 23.55
CA GLU A 271 14.01 -6.67 22.48
C GLU A 271 12.58 -6.12 22.63
N TRP A 272 12.28 -5.29 23.63
CA TRP A 272 10.98 -4.67 23.78
C TRP A 272 10.89 -3.36 22.99
N TRP A 273 9.84 -3.18 22.21
CA TRP A 273 9.46 -1.88 21.70
C TRP A 273 8.92 -1.03 22.85
N SER A 274 9.50 0.14 23.05
CA SER A 274 9.23 0.98 24.21
C SER A 274 9.09 2.44 23.80
N ILE A 275 8.36 3.19 24.61
CA ILE A 275 8.28 4.64 24.49
C ILE A 275 9.44 5.26 25.24
N TYR A 276 10.09 6.21 24.60
CA TYR A 276 11.17 7.02 25.13
C TYR A 276 10.79 8.49 25.10
N ARG A 277 11.40 9.26 25.97
CA ARG A 277 11.34 10.72 26.03
C ARG A 277 12.73 11.28 25.73
N ALA A 278 12.81 12.24 24.81
CA ALA A 278 14.00 13.04 24.56
C ALA A 278 13.73 14.48 24.99
N ALA A 279 14.58 15.03 25.84
CA ALA A 279 14.60 16.46 26.15
C ALA A 279 15.60 17.16 25.24
N LEU A 280 15.19 18.26 24.64
CA LEU A 280 15.96 19.03 23.67
C LEU A 280 16.19 20.47 24.17
N SER A 281 17.34 21.04 23.87
CA SER A 281 17.54 22.49 23.87
C SER A 281 17.17 23.05 22.51
N THR A 282 16.20 23.94 22.46
CA THR A 282 15.74 24.62 21.24
C THR A 282 16.08 26.12 21.27
N HIS A 283 16.94 26.55 22.23
CA HIS A 283 17.39 27.95 22.41
C HIS A 283 18.60 28.27 21.54
N GLY A 284 18.60 27.95 20.28
CA GLY A 284 19.73 28.22 19.38
C GLY A 284 19.30 28.13 17.93
N ASP A 285 20.28 28.21 17.03
CA ASP A 285 20.04 28.09 15.60
C ASP A 285 19.60 26.68 15.18
N ALA A 286 19.98 25.68 15.99
CA ALA A 286 19.62 24.27 15.77
C ALA A 286 19.32 23.58 17.11
N PRO A 287 18.37 22.61 17.13
CA PRO A 287 18.06 21.82 18.32
C PRO A 287 19.23 20.92 18.72
N SER A 288 19.39 20.69 20.01
CA SER A 288 20.39 19.74 20.53
C SER A 288 19.79 18.85 21.61
N LEU A 289 20.25 17.60 21.67
CA LEU A 289 19.79 16.63 22.65
C LEU A 289 20.37 16.95 24.04
N ILE A 290 19.52 16.97 25.06
CA ILE A 290 19.91 17.10 26.47
C ILE A 290 19.95 15.73 27.14
N SER A 291 18.87 14.96 27.01
CA SER A 291 18.74 13.63 27.62
C SER A 291 17.74 12.73 26.89
N ILE A 292 17.92 11.42 27.04
CA ILE A 292 16.96 10.40 26.60
C ILE A 292 16.62 9.50 27.78
N GLU A 293 15.36 9.23 27.97
CA GLU A 293 14.85 8.38 29.04
C GLU A 293 13.83 7.38 28.48
N ARG A 294 13.93 6.12 28.91
CA ARG A 294 12.90 5.10 28.63
C ARG A 294 11.74 5.29 29.57
N ILE A 295 10.52 5.43 29.00
CA ILE A 295 9.30 5.60 29.78
C ILE A 295 8.68 4.24 30.07
N THR A 296 8.34 3.42 29.07
CA THR A 296 7.67 2.13 29.30
C THR A 296 8.65 1.04 29.73
N ALA A 297 8.25 0.29 30.77
CA ALA A 297 9.02 -0.84 31.28
C ALA A 297 8.94 -2.06 30.32
N PRO A 298 9.88 -3.02 30.43
CA PRO A 298 9.78 -4.30 29.72
C PRO A 298 8.51 -5.09 30.13
N GLY A 299 8.09 -6.02 29.25
CA GLY A 299 6.96 -6.92 29.50
C GLY A 299 5.79 -6.74 28.55
N PHE A 300 5.78 -5.70 27.74
CA PHE A 300 4.87 -5.48 26.64
C PHE A 300 5.49 -4.53 25.60
N HIS A 301 4.98 -4.58 24.38
CA HIS A 301 5.40 -3.64 23.33
C HIS A 301 4.52 -2.39 23.36
N ALA A 302 5.12 -1.22 23.17
CA ALA A 302 4.44 0.06 23.08
C ALA A 302 4.93 0.83 21.84
N PHE A 303 3.99 1.39 21.06
CA PHE A 303 4.23 2.02 19.78
C PHE A 303 3.48 3.35 19.66
N THR A 304 3.89 4.15 18.69
CA THR A 304 3.16 5.31 18.15
C THR A 304 2.61 6.23 19.24
N PRO A 305 3.48 6.86 20.06
CA PRO A 305 3.05 7.78 21.10
C PRO A 305 2.34 9.00 20.49
N ALA A 306 1.33 9.48 21.21
CA ALA A 306 0.68 10.75 20.97
C ALA A 306 0.51 11.50 22.29
N VAL A 307 0.69 12.82 22.25
CA VAL A 307 0.56 13.72 23.40
C VAL A 307 -0.20 14.98 22.95
N SER A 308 -0.91 15.61 23.87
CA SER A 308 -1.53 16.91 23.66
C SER A 308 -0.94 17.95 24.58
N ALA A 309 -0.68 19.15 24.08
CA ALA A 309 -0.26 20.28 24.91
C ALA A 309 -1.29 20.64 25.99
N ALA A 310 -2.56 20.29 25.79
CA ALA A 310 -3.62 20.48 26.78
C ALA A 310 -3.57 19.46 27.94
N ALA A 311 -2.88 18.33 27.76
CA ALA A 311 -2.70 17.31 28.78
C ALA A 311 -1.30 16.67 28.67
N PRO A 312 -0.23 17.39 28.99
CA PRO A 312 1.16 16.95 28.78
C PRO A 312 1.54 15.74 29.63
N ASP A 313 0.80 15.45 30.70
CA ASP A 313 1.01 14.29 31.57
C ASP A 313 0.27 13.01 31.08
N LEU A 314 -0.40 13.08 29.93
CA LEU A 314 -1.07 11.94 29.31
C LEU A 314 -0.40 11.57 27.97
N ILE A 315 0.05 10.32 27.87
CA ILE A 315 0.58 9.78 26.62
C ILE A 315 -0.37 8.67 26.14
N ALA A 316 -0.94 8.82 24.96
CA ALA A 316 -1.68 7.73 24.32
C ALA A 316 -0.70 6.88 23.51
N VAL A 317 -0.81 5.57 23.61
CA VAL A 317 0.09 4.61 22.94
C VAL A 317 -0.69 3.41 22.41
N ALA A 318 -0.26 2.83 21.30
CA ALA A 318 -0.70 1.50 20.90
C ALA A 318 0.17 0.46 21.64
N THR A 319 -0.45 -0.49 22.34
CA THR A 319 0.24 -1.52 23.12
C THR A 319 -0.04 -2.93 22.59
N ARG A 320 0.94 -3.82 22.72
CA ARG A 320 0.77 -5.26 22.52
C ARG A 320 1.18 -5.97 23.79
N ARG A 321 0.20 -6.44 24.54
CA ARG A 321 0.41 -7.15 25.80
C ARG A 321 0.39 -8.66 25.63
N ALA A 322 1.08 -9.40 26.47
CA ALA A 322 1.11 -10.87 26.47
C ALA A 322 -0.28 -11.51 26.58
N SER A 323 -1.21 -10.84 27.25
CA SER A 323 -2.58 -11.30 27.46
C SER A 323 -3.52 -11.03 26.28
N SER A 324 -3.04 -10.44 25.18
CA SER A 324 -3.86 -10.11 24.01
C SER A 324 -3.12 -10.43 22.71
N GLN A 325 -3.86 -10.93 21.71
CA GLN A 325 -3.37 -11.06 20.34
C GLN A 325 -3.52 -9.75 19.55
N PHE A 326 -4.17 -8.74 20.12
CA PHE A 326 -4.51 -7.50 19.45
C PHE A 326 -3.72 -6.33 20.03
N ARG A 327 -3.43 -5.33 19.19
CA ARG A 327 -2.95 -4.03 19.64
C ARG A 327 -4.12 -3.23 20.20
N HIS A 328 -3.90 -2.56 21.29
CA HIS A 328 -4.92 -1.69 21.94
C HIS A 328 -4.33 -0.32 22.23
N ILE A 329 -5.20 0.69 22.28
CA ILE A 329 -4.82 2.01 22.76
C ILE A 329 -4.93 2.03 24.27
N GLU A 330 -3.86 2.46 24.92
CA GLU A 330 -3.76 2.71 26.35
C GLU A 330 -3.30 4.14 26.60
N LEU A 331 -3.67 4.70 27.75
CA LEU A 331 -3.11 5.92 28.28
C LEU A 331 -2.04 5.59 29.32
N ILE A 332 -0.93 6.29 29.24
CA ILE A 332 0.09 6.35 30.26
C ILE A 332 -0.11 7.66 31.02
N GLU A 333 -0.45 7.59 32.29
CA GLU A 333 -0.51 8.77 33.16
C GLU A 333 0.85 8.99 33.80
N LEU A 334 1.37 10.19 33.66
CA LEU A 334 2.61 10.62 34.32
C LEU A 334 2.29 11.43 35.57
N ARG A 335 3.14 11.32 36.57
CA ARG A 335 3.18 12.19 37.74
C ARG A 335 4.64 12.52 38.04
N ASP A 336 4.96 13.81 38.07
CA ASP A 336 6.33 14.28 38.27
C ASP A 336 7.31 13.63 37.25
N GLY A 337 6.83 13.42 36.00
CA GLY A 337 7.59 12.80 34.92
C GLY A 337 7.70 11.27 34.96
N ASN A 338 7.21 10.60 36.01
CA ASN A 338 7.22 9.15 36.16
C ASN A 338 5.85 8.53 35.89
N ILE A 339 5.81 7.25 35.47
CA ILE A 339 4.55 6.55 35.29
C ILE A 339 3.80 6.41 36.61
N ASN A 340 2.59 6.93 36.64
CA ASN A 340 1.64 6.77 37.71
C ASN A 340 0.67 5.61 37.47
N ALA A 341 0.13 5.49 36.23
CA ALA A 341 -0.81 4.45 35.87
C ALA A 341 -0.81 4.15 34.35
N TYR A 342 -1.26 2.95 34.01
CA TYR A 342 -1.70 2.57 32.67
C TYR A 342 -3.23 2.43 32.67
N VAL A 343 -3.89 3.07 31.73
CA VAL A 343 -5.35 3.05 31.60
C VAL A 343 -5.73 2.40 30.27
N GLU A 344 -6.43 1.27 30.33
CA GLU A 344 -6.96 0.61 29.14
C GLU A 344 -8.07 1.47 28.52
N VAL A 345 -7.97 1.78 27.22
CA VAL A 345 -8.97 2.58 26.50
C VAL A 345 -9.78 1.68 25.57
N THR A 346 -9.16 1.06 24.59
CA THR A 346 -9.90 0.36 23.53
C THR A 346 -10.15 -1.11 23.84
N ARG A 347 -9.34 -1.74 24.68
CA ARG A 347 -9.53 -3.14 25.08
C ARG A 347 -10.87 -3.38 25.77
N VAL A 348 -11.31 -2.42 26.57
CA VAL A 348 -12.60 -2.50 27.29
C VAL A 348 -13.80 -2.23 26.37
N ILE A 349 -13.59 -1.57 25.23
CA ILE A 349 -14.64 -1.24 24.26
C ILE A 349 -14.76 -2.32 23.20
N PHE A 350 -13.60 -2.72 22.63
CA PHE A 350 -13.53 -3.66 21.51
C PHE A 350 -12.31 -4.58 21.62
N PRO A 351 -12.39 -5.66 22.46
CA PRO A 351 -11.23 -6.47 22.84
C PRO A 351 -10.63 -7.31 21.71
N ASN A 352 -11.39 -7.58 20.63
CA ASN A 352 -11.01 -8.50 19.56
C ASN A 352 -10.71 -7.78 18.23
N ALA A 353 -10.10 -6.59 18.31
CA ALA A 353 -9.65 -5.87 17.11
C ALA A 353 -8.34 -5.14 17.40
N HIS A 354 -7.54 -4.95 16.34
CA HIS A 354 -6.37 -4.09 16.40
C HIS A 354 -6.76 -2.62 16.32
N HIS A 355 -6.12 -1.80 17.13
CA HIS A 355 -6.26 -0.36 17.18
C HIS A 355 -4.89 0.29 16.97
N PHE A 356 -4.81 1.32 16.13
CA PHE A 356 -3.57 1.89 15.67
C PHE A 356 -3.55 3.41 15.80
N ASN A 357 -2.35 3.94 15.98
CA ASN A 357 -1.96 5.34 15.78
C ASN A 357 -2.90 6.32 16.48
N PRO A 358 -2.87 6.36 17.81
CA PRO A 358 -3.70 7.28 18.58
C PRO A 358 -3.35 8.75 18.29
N PHE A 359 -4.32 9.63 18.43
CA PHE A 359 -4.17 11.08 18.38
C PHE A 359 -5.21 11.77 19.27
N PHE A 360 -4.84 12.90 19.86
CA PHE A 360 -5.72 13.64 20.76
C PHE A 360 -6.55 14.69 20.02
N SER A 361 -7.76 14.99 20.57
CA SER A 361 -8.43 16.25 20.29
C SER A 361 -7.63 17.41 20.88
N PRO A 362 -7.75 18.64 20.35
CA PRO A 362 -6.99 19.80 20.82
C PRO A 362 -7.18 20.12 22.31
N ASP A 363 -8.36 19.82 22.86
CA ASP A 363 -8.72 19.98 24.27
C ASP A 363 -8.37 18.74 25.13
N ALA A 364 -7.76 17.73 24.54
CA ALA A 364 -7.45 16.43 25.14
C ALA A 364 -8.66 15.71 25.78
N SER A 365 -9.88 16.03 25.37
CA SER A 365 -11.09 15.36 25.87
C SER A 365 -11.37 14.01 25.20
N ARG A 366 -10.79 13.79 23.99
CA ARG A 366 -10.99 12.60 23.16
C ARG A 366 -9.68 12.03 22.65
N ILE A 367 -9.68 10.71 22.44
CA ILE A 367 -8.63 10.00 21.71
C ILE A 367 -9.24 9.45 20.43
N GLY A 368 -8.66 9.85 19.30
CA GLY A 368 -8.90 9.24 18.00
C GLY A 368 -7.91 8.13 17.73
N TYR A 369 -8.30 7.16 16.92
CA TYR A 369 -7.48 6.05 16.43
C TYR A 369 -8.12 5.43 15.20
N HIS A 370 -7.39 4.63 14.44
CA HIS A 370 -8.03 3.84 13.40
C HIS A 370 -8.05 2.35 13.77
N ARG A 371 -9.09 1.67 13.35
CA ARG A 371 -9.28 0.23 13.44
C ARG A 371 -10.16 -0.28 12.30
N CYS A 372 -10.19 -1.58 12.14
CA CYS A 372 -11.18 -2.21 11.27
C CYS A 372 -12.61 -1.91 11.69
N ARG A 373 -13.48 -1.60 10.70
CA ARG A 373 -14.90 -1.29 10.91
C ARG A 373 -15.69 -2.43 11.57
N GLY A 374 -15.34 -3.69 11.28
CA GLY A 374 -16.11 -4.88 11.66
C GLY A 374 -17.29 -5.15 10.70
N SER A 375 -17.81 -6.38 10.74
CA SER A 375 -18.98 -6.75 9.94
C SER A 375 -20.27 -6.38 10.69
N ARG A 376 -21.17 -5.65 10.04
CA ARG A 376 -22.52 -5.40 10.58
C ARG A 376 -23.48 -6.59 10.41
N ASN A 377 -23.28 -7.47 9.43
CA ASN A 377 -24.29 -8.46 9.01
C ASN A 377 -23.78 -9.88 8.74
N GLY A 378 -22.54 -10.24 9.07
CA GLY A 378 -22.04 -11.64 8.99
C GLY A 378 -22.04 -12.30 7.61
N GLY A 379 -22.27 -11.54 6.53
CA GLY A 379 -22.20 -12.06 5.16
C GLY A 379 -20.76 -12.15 4.63
N ASN A 380 -20.54 -13.02 3.65
CA ASN A 380 -19.28 -13.00 2.90
C ASN A 380 -19.12 -11.65 2.19
N PRO A 381 -17.94 -11.02 2.25
CA PRO A 381 -17.71 -9.81 1.48
C PRO A 381 -17.89 -10.11 -0.03
N PRO A 382 -18.44 -9.16 -0.81
CA PRO A 382 -18.47 -9.31 -2.25
C PRO A 382 -17.04 -9.39 -2.79
N PHE A 383 -16.86 -10.04 -3.93
CA PHE A 383 -15.60 -10.06 -4.66
C PHE A 383 -15.19 -8.64 -5.03
N LEU A 384 -13.96 -8.28 -4.70
CA LEU A 384 -13.44 -6.93 -4.92
C LEU A 384 -12.77 -6.84 -6.30
N LEU A 385 -13.30 -5.96 -7.15
CA LEU A 385 -12.60 -5.43 -8.32
C LEU A 385 -12.66 -3.90 -8.22
N GLU A 386 -11.61 -3.29 -7.75
CA GLU A 386 -11.56 -1.87 -7.43
C GLU A 386 -10.74 -1.10 -8.46
N ASN A 387 -11.34 -0.07 -9.05
CA ASN A 387 -10.66 0.83 -9.96
C ASN A 387 -9.76 1.79 -9.19
N LEU A 388 -8.49 1.90 -9.60
CA LEU A 388 -7.55 2.86 -9.09
C LEU A 388 -7.26 3.94 -10.14
N LYS A 389 -6.86 5.11 -9.68
CA LYS A 389 -6.46 6.18 -10.60
C LYS A 389 -5.16 5.80 -11.32
N SER A 390 -5.21 5.68 -12.63
CA SER A 390 -4.03 5.42 -13.48
C SER A 390 -3.23 6.69 -13.71
N LEU A 391 -1.90 6.58 -13.73
CA LEU A 391 -0.99 7.66 -14.16
C LEU A 391 -1.02 7.90 -15.66
N SER A 392 -1.51 6.95 -16.43
CA SER A 392 -1.61 7.01 -17.89
C SER A 392 -2.98 6.51 -18.34
N PRO A 393 -4.07 7.19 -17.94
CA PRO A 393 -5.45 6.71 -18.16
C PRO A 393 -5.82 6.60 -19.65
N GLU A 394 -5.07 7.26 -20.53
CA GLU A 394 -5.19 7.13 -21.98
C GLU A 394 -4.60 5.82 -22.51
N THR A 395 -3.71 5.18 -21.75
CA THR A 395 -3.00 3.95 -22.16
C THR A 395 -3.62 2.71 -21.54
N PHE A 396 -3.87 2.74 -20.23
CA PHE A 396 -4.44 1.61 -19.50
C PHE A 396 -5.24 2.07 -18.28
N SER A 397 -6.23 1.27 -17.92
CA SER A 397 -6.90 1.33 -16.60
C SER A 397 -6.18 0.44 -15.59
N LEU A 398 -6.31 0.77 -14.32
CA LEU A 398 -5.62 0.10 -13.22
C LEU A 398 -6.62 -0.43 -12.20
N PHE A 399 -6.58 -1.75 -11.94
CA PHE A 399 -7.52 -2.41 -11.05
C PHE A 399 -6.82 -3.24 -9.99
N ARG A 400 -7.38 -3.21 -8.80
CA ARG A 400 -7.06 -4.08 -7.68
C ARG A 400 -8.11 -5.18 -7.56
N ILE A 401 -7.71 -6.43 -7.39
CA ILE A 401 -8.60 -7.60 -7.30
C ILE A 401 -8.33 -8.38 -6.00
N ASP A 402 -9.37 -9.03 -5.48
CA ASP A 402 -9.23 -10.02 -4.42
C ASP A 402 -8.53 -11.28 -4.92
N GLY A 403 -7.82 -11.96 -4.00
CA GLY A 403 -7.04 -13.15 -4.32
C GLY A 403 -5.64 -12.79 -4.83
N SER A 404 -5.01 -13.73 -5.54
CA SER A 404 -3.63 -13.60 -6.03
C SER A 404 -3.52 -14.13 -7.46
N PHE A 405 -2.49 -13.71 -8.17
CA PHE A 405 -2.15 -14.21 -9.50
C PHE A 405 -3.32 -14.16 -10.51
N PRO A 406 -3.93 -13.00 -10.74
CA PRO A 406 -4.98 -12.89 -11.74
C PRO A 406 -4.43 -13.17 -13.15
N SER A 407 -5.24 -13.78 -14.01
CA SER A 407 -4.97 -13.91 -15.44
C SER A 407 -6.27 -13.89 -16.23
N PHE A 408 -6.22 -13.35 -17.45
CA PHE A 408 -7.41 -13.18 -18.28
C PHE A 408 -7.61 -14.32 -19.26
N SER A 409 -8.88 -14.70 -19.48
CA SER A 409 -9.24 -15.55 -20.62
C SER A 409 -8.89 -14.85 -21.95
N PRO A 410 -8.62 -15.62 -23.03
CA PRO A 410 -8.25 -15.06 -24.33
C PRO A 410 -9.24 -14.05 -24.92
N ASP A 411 -10.52 -14.13 -24.53
CA ASP A 411 -11.58 -13.21 -24.94
C ASP A 411 -11.82 -12.06 -23.94
N GLY A 412 -11.05 -12.02 -22.84
CA GLY A 412 -11.14 -10.98 -21.81
C GLY A 412 -12.37 -11.00 -20.93
N ARG A 413 -13.24 -12.02 -21.08
CA ARG A 413 -14.52 -12.08 -20.36
C ARG A 413 -14.42 -12.61 -18.95
N GLN A 414 -13.36 -13.38 -18.66
CA GLN A 414 -13.17 -14.02 -17.38
C GLN A 414 -11.77 -13.74 -16.84
N ILE A 415 -11.65 -13.74 -15.51
CA ILE A 415 -10.40 -13.63 -14.77
C ILE A 415 -10.28 -14.90 -13.91
N ALA A 416 -9.19 -15.65 -14.09
CA ALA A 416 -8.80 -16.69 -13.15
C ALA A 416 -7.92 -16.08 -12.07
N TYR A 417 -8.08 -16.51 -10.82
CA TYR A 417 -7.28 -16.05 -9.70
C TYR A 417 -7.17 -17.13 -8.62
N VAL A 418 -6.20 -16.98 -7.75
CA VAL A 418 -5.98 -17.89 -6.62
C VAL A 418 -6.54 -17.27 -5.34
N ASN A 419 -7.33 -18.06 -4.61
CA ASN A 419 -7.72 -17.75 -3.23
C ASN A 419 -7.62 -19.05 -2.44
N LEU A 420 -6.52 -19.21 -1.70
CA LEU A 420 -6.14 -20.48 -1.06
C LEU A 420 -7.13 -20.95 0.01
N PRO A 421 -7.48 -22.23 0.00
CA PRO A 421 -7.12 -23.22 -1.01
C PRO A 421 -8.09 -23.17 -2.21
N GLY A 422 -7.58 -22.93 -3.42
CA GLY A 422 -8.34 -23.05 -4.65
C GLY A 422 -7.97 -22.09 -5.77
N VAL A 423 -8.38 -22.47 -6.99
CA VAL A 423 -8.43 -21.60 -8.15
C VAL A 423 -9.87 -21.22 -8.40
N TYR A 424 -10.09 -19.96 -8.68
CA TYR A 424 -11.40 -19.38 -8.94
C TYR A 424 -11.42 -18.71 -10.31
N VAL A 425 -12.61 -18.62 -10.87
CA VAL A 425 -12.89 -17.84 -12.07
C VAL A 425 -14.04 -16.88 -11.76
N VAL A 426 -13.91 -15.66 -12.23
CA VAL A 426 -14.91 -14.60 -12.11
C VAL A 426 -15.07 -13.91 -13.46
N ASN A 427 -16.24 -13.37 -13.76
CA ASN A 427 -16.40 -12.52 -14.94
C ASN A 427 -15.61 -11.23 -14.78
N SER A 428 -15.14 -10.63 -15.87
CA SER A 428 -14.33 -9.42 -15.82
C SER A 428 -15.05 -8.18 -15.25
N ASP A 429 -16.38 -8.26 -15.08
CA ASP A 429 -17.19 -7.27 -14.36
C ASP A 429 -17.32 -7.57 -12.85
N GLY A 430 -16.63 -8.59 -12.32
CA GLY A 430 -16.70 -9.02 -10.93
C GLY A 430 -17.89 -9.93 -10.59
N SER A 431 -18.75 -10.25 -11.55
CA SER A 431 -19.91 -11.13 -11.34
C SER A 431 -19.54 -12.62 -11.42
N ASN A 432 -20.41 -13.47 -10.87
CA ASN A 432 -20.35 -14.93 -10.96
C ASN A 432 -18.99 -15.55 -10.53
N PRO A 433 -18.47 -15.25 -9.34
CA PRO A 433 -17.25 -15.91 -8.84
C PRO A 433 -17.54 -17.39 -8.55
N ARG A 434 -16.69 -18.29 -9.09
CA ARG A 434 -16.84 -19.74 -8.90
C ARG A 434 -15.47 -20.41 -8.66
N LYS A 435 -15.43 -21.40 -7.80
CA LYS A 435 -14.25 -22.24 -7.59
C LYS A 435 -14.18 -23.30 -8.69
N VAL A 436 -13.02 -23.39 -9.37
CA VAL A 436 -12.79 -24.34 -10.47
C VAL A 436 -11.72 -25.39 -10.12
N TYR A 437 -11.02 -25.24 -9.01
CA TYR A 437 -10.10 -26.21 -8.49
C TYR A 437 -10.06 -26.16 -6.95
N ASN A 438 -10.10 -27.33 -6.31
CA ASN A 438 -10.12 -27.43 -4.86
C ASN A 438 -8.81 -28.03 -4.33
N GLY A 439 -7.79 -27.20 -4.22
CA GLY A 439 -6.47 -27.60 -3.72
C GLY A 439 -5.53 -26.41 -3.71
N ASN A 440 -4.38 -26.57 -3.10
CA ASN A 440 -3.37 -25.51 -3.16
C ASN A 440 -2.82 -25.40 -4.57
N ALA A 441 -2.90 -24.23 -5.15
CA ALA A 441 -2.47 -23.97 -6.53
C ALA A 441 -2.03 -22.51 -6.70
N PHE A 442 -1.02 -22.28 -7.54
CA PHE A 442 -0.55 -20.97 -8.01
C PHE A 442 0.45 -21.09 -9.17
N PRO A 443 0.69 -20.07 -9.99
CA PRO A 443 -0.23 -19.00 -10.34
C PRO A 443 -1.34 -19.50 -11.26
N THR A 444 -2.10 -18.63 -11.86
CA THR A 444 -2.99 -18.96 -12.98
C THR A 444 -2.43 -18.43 -14.30
N ALA A 445 -2.62 -19.16 -15.40
CA ALA A 445 -2.32 -18.71 -16.75
C ALA A 445 -3.28 -19.36 -17.75
N TRP A 446 -4.05 -18.55 -18.48
CA TRP A 446 -4.96 -19.05 -19.53
C TRP A 446 -4.18 -19.42 -20.78
N ASP A 447 -4.64 -20.48 -21.43
CA ASP A 447 -4.17 -20.83 -22.77
C ASP A 447 -4.67 -19.82 -23.80
N TRP A 448 -3.78 -19.32 -24.66
CA TRP A 448 -4.14 -18.32 -25.67
C TRP A 448 -4.96 -18.84 -26.84
N LYS A 449 -4.92 -20.17 -27.08
CA LYS A 449 -5.56 -20.81 -28.24
C LYS A 449 -6.69 -21.74 -27.85
N ARG A 450 -6.53 -22.47 -26.74
CA ARG A 450 -7.54 -23.40 -26.27
C ARG A 450 -8.44 -22.71 -25.26
N LYS A 451 -9.69 -22.55 -25.65
CA LYS A 451 -10.68 -21.96 -24.78
C LYS A 451 -10.89 -22.76 -23.52
N GLY A 452 -11.16 -22.09 -22.42
CA GLY A 452 -11.47 -22.71 -21.13
C GLY A 452 -10.28 -23.42 -20.46
N VAL A 453 -9.06 -23.38 -21.00
CA VAL A 453 -7.90 -24.06 -20.43
C VAL A 453 -7.06 -23.10 -19.58
N ILE A 454 -6.84 -23.46 -18.32
CA ILE A 454 -6.03 -22.72 -17.34
C ILE A 454 -4.88 -23.63 -16.89
N TYR A 455 -3.66 -23.14 -16.93
CA TYR A 455 -2.50 -23.79 -16.32
C TYR A 455 -2.26 -23.25 -14.92
N THR A 456 -1.85 -24.13 -14.02
CA THR A 456 -1.44 -23.77 -12.66
C THR A 456 -0.46 -24.79 -12.12
N SER A 457 0.21 -24.45 -11.03
CA SER A 457 1.01 -25.39 -10.23
C SER A 457 0.17 -25.89 -9.08
N SER A 458 0.20 -27.16 -8.78
CA SER A 458 -0.52 -27.76 -7.66
C SER A 458 0.37 -28.65 -6.82
N GLY A 459 0.21 -28.60 -5.50
CA GLY A 459 0.93 -29.41 -4.55
C GLY A 459 0.29 -29.39 -3.17
N PRO A 460 0.73 -30.29 -2.25
CA PRO A 460 0.11 -30.43 -0.94
C PRO A 460 0.35 -29.21 -0.05
N ASP A 461 1.52 -28.58 -0.18
CA ASP A 461 1.93 -27.42 0.60
C ASP A 461 3.00 -26.64 -0.17
N PHE A 462 2.98 -25.31 -0.11
CA PHE A 462 3.97 -24.43 -0.72
C PHE A 462 4.92 -23.79 0.30
N ALA A 463 4.76 -24.12 1.58
CA ALA A 463 5.52 -23.54 2.66
C ALA A 463 6.98 -23.98 2.72
N GLN A 464 7.36 -25.08 2.05
CA GLN A 464 8.73 -25.62 2.05
C GLN A 464 9.28 -25.76 0.64
N GLU A 465 10.56 -25.46 0.44
CA GLU A 465 11.24 -25.58 -0.87
C GLU A 465 11.29 -27.03 -1.41
N SER A 466 11.23 -28.03 -0.53
CA SER A 466 11.22 -29.45 -0.86
C SER A 466 9.84 -29.99 -1.27
N THR A 467 8.82 -29.16 -1.33
CA THR A 467 7.45 -29.61 -1.60
C THR A 467 7.30 -30.12 -3.03
N GLU A 468 6.60 -31.24 -3.17
CA GLU A 468 6.23 -31.79 -4.48
C GLU A 468 5.13 -30.93 -5.10
N VAL A 469 5.53 -30.15 -6.10
CA VAL A 469 4.64 -29.29 -6.89
C VAL A 469 4.73 -29.69 -8.34
N ASP A 470 3.58 -29.89 -8.99
CA ASP A 470 3.47 -30.27 -10.39
C ASP A 470 2.57 -29.31 -11.17
N ILE A 471 2.83 -29.19 -12.47
CA ILE A 471 1.97 -28.43 -13.38
C ILE A 471 0.73 -29.25 -13.71
N ILE A 472 -0.43 -28.62 -13.62
CA ILE A 472 -1.72 -29.16 -14.07
C ILE A 472 -2.39 -28.19 -15.05
N SER A 473 -3.26 -28.74 -15.92
CA SER A 473 -4.23 -27.95 -16.66
C SER A 473 -5.64 -28.22 -16.11
N ILE A 474 -6.44 -27.15 -16.05
CA ILE A 474 -7.83 -27.14 -15.65
C ILE A 474 -8.63 -26.76 -16.91
N THR A 475 -9.45 -27.67 -17.44
CA THR A 475 -10.28 -27.40 -18.60
C THR A 475 -11.71 -27.18 -18.14
N LEU A 476 -12.22 -25.97 -18.34
CA LEU A 476 -13.58 -25.58 -18.01
C LEU A 476 -14.56 -26.09 -19.08
N ASN A 477 -15.77 -26.43 -18.69
CA ASN A 477 -16.87 -26.64 -19.64
C ASN A 477 -17.46 -25.26 -20.00
N GLU A 478 -17.38 -24.88 -21.26
CA GLU A 478 -17.90 -23.58 -21.75
C GLU A 478 -19.42 -23.52 -21.84
N ASP A 479 -20.07 -24.67 -22.03
CA ASP A 479 -21.51 -24.78 -22.20
C ASP A 479 -22.25 -24.94 -20.86
N ASP A 480 -21.57 -25.35 -19.82
CA ASP A 480 -22.16 -25.59 -18.49
C ASP A 480 -21.19 -25.15 -17.36
N ASP A 481 -21.44 -23.98 -16.87
CA ASP A 481 -20.66 -23.38 -15.73
C ASP A 481 -20.71 -24.20 -14.43
N LYS A 482 -21.64 -25.14 -14.31
CA LYS A 482 -21.80 -26.03 -13.15
C LYS A 482 -21.12 -27.40 -13.33
N ALA A 483 -20.67 -27.71 -14.55
CA ALA A 483 -19.94 -28.95 -14.79
C ALA A 483 -18.56 -28.91 -14.10
N GLU A 484 -18.17 -30.08 -13.54
CA GLU A 484 -16.84 -30.23 -12.94
C GLU A 484 -15.75 -30.06 -14.01
N PRO A 485 -14.73 -29.24 -13.78
CA PRO A 485 -13.63 -29.08 -14.71
C PRO A 485 -12.81 -30.37 -14.87
N LEU A 486 -12.29 -30.59 -16.07
CA LEU A 486 -11.34 -31.68 -16.32
C LEU A 486 -9.94 -31.27 -15.87
N ILE A 487 -9.34 -32.04 -14.97
CA ILE A 487 -7.98 -31.81 -14.47
C ILE A 487 -7.01 -32.81 -15.14
N LYS A 488 -5.96 -32.28 -15.78
CA LYS A 488 -4.88 -33.11 -16.35
C LYS A 488 -3.55 -32.74 -15.72
N LYS A 489 -2.81 -33.72 -15.23
CA LYS A 489 -1.45 -33.55 -14.72
C LYS A 489 -0.46 -33.54 -15.89
N LEU A 490 0.36 -32.49 -16.02
CA LEU A 490 1.31 -32.30 -17.12
C LEU A 490 2.75 -32.65 -16.75
N THR A 491 3.08 -32.61 -15.44
CA THR A 491 4.36 -33.08 -14.91
C THR A 491 4.13 -34.06 -13.80
N SER A 492 5.04 -35.02 -13.57
CA SER A 492 4.82 -36.12 -12.64
C SER A 492 5.97 -36.35 -11.64
N VAL A 493 7.08 -35.67 -11.82
CA VAL A 493 8.31 -35.98 -11.07
C VAL A 493 8.42 -35.18 -9.77
N GLY A 494 7.53 -34.18 -9.55
CA GLY A 494 7.47 -33.46 -8.30
C GLY A 494 8.79 -32.80 -7.87
N LYS A 495 9.36 -31.94 -8.69
CA LYS A 495 10.60 -31.21 -8.43
C LYS A 495 10.37 -29.72 -8.38
N ASN A 496 9.35 -29.28 -7.63
CA ASN A 496 8.98 -27.87 -7.55
C ASN A 496 8.70 -27.27 -8.95
N ASN A 497 7.89 -27.99 -9.75
CA ASN A 497 7.44 -27.54 -11.06
C ASN A 497 6.40 -26.44 -10.89
N ALA A 498 6.73 -25.20 -11.21
CA ALA A 498 5.87 -24.05 -10.87
C ALA A 498 5.95 -22.93 -11.90
N PHE A 499 4.98 -22.00 -11.81
CA PHE A 499 4.87 -20.81 -12.64
C PHE A 499 4.76 -21.12 -14.14
N PRO A 500 3.76 -21.91 -14.56
CA PRO A 500 3.55 -22.19 -15.97
C PRO A 500 3.10 -20.94 -16.72
N SER A 501 3.65 -20.72 -17.91
CA SER A 501 3.23 -19.70 -18.86
C SER A 501 3.14 -20.28 -20.27
N PRO A 502 1.95 -20.33 -20.90
CA PRO A 502 1.78 -20.88 -22.24
C PRO A 502 2.34 -19.93 -23.31
N SER A 503 2.83 -20.52 -24.40
CA SER A 503 3.20 -19.77 -25.60
C SER A 503 1.96 -19.23 -26.31
N PRO A 504 2.07 -18.11 -27.05
CA PRO A 504 0.94 -17.50 -27.71
C PRO A 504 0.37 -18.36 -28.87
N ASP A 505 1.15 -19.30 -29.41
CA ASP A 505 0.71 -20.26 -30.42
C ASP A 505 -0.01 -21.48 -29.83
N GLY A 506 0.00 -21.63 -28.46
CA GLY A 506 -0.63 -22.71 -27.72
C GLY A 506 0.11 -24.06 -27.79
N ASN A 507 1.33 -24.11 -28.32
CA ASN A 507 2.07 -25.36 -28.49
C ASN A 507 2.92 -25.70 -27.25
N TRP A 508 3.37 -24.70 -26.50
CA TRP A 508 4.38 -24.86 -25.45
C TRP A 508 3.95 -24.24 -24.14
N VAL A 509 4.52 -24.74 -23.05
CA VAL A 509 4.46 -24.13 -21.71
C VAL A 509 5.86 -24.00 -21.17
N VAL A 510 6.29 -22.78 -20.85
CA VAL A 510 7.51 -22.53 -20.07
C VAL A 510 7.16 -22.58 -18.57
N PHE A 511 8.02 -23.16 -17.76
CA PHE A 511 7.83 -23.28 -16.31
C PHE A 511 9.15 -23.41 -15.58
N ARG A 512 9.15 -23.14 -14.29
CA ARG A 512 10.27 -23.42 -13.39
C ARG A 512 10.26 -24.87 -12.94
N SER A 513 11.44 -25.52 -12.87
CA SER A 513 11.60 -26.85 -12.29
C SER A 513 12.92 -26.96 -11.55
N GLY A 514 12.92 -27.69 -10.43
CA GLY A 514 14.10 -28.03 -9.65
C GLY A 514 14.76 -29.35 -10.07
N ARG A 515 14.40 -29.94 -11.20
CA ARG A 515 14.87 -31.27 -11.65
C ARG A 515 16.37 -31.38 -11.92
N SER A 516 17.03 -30.26 -12.25
CA SER A 516 18.48 -30.15 -12.41
C SER A 516 19.27 -30.03 -11.09
N GLY A 517 18.57 -29.93 -9.96
CA GLY A 517 19.17 -29.62 -8.66
C GLY A 517 19.08 -28.14 -8.27
N TYR A 518 18.78 -27.28 -9.23
CA TYR A 518 18.51 -25.85 -9.08
C TYR A 518 17.20 -25.49 -9.76
N LYS A 519 16.59 -24.38 -9.35
CA LYS A 519 15.33 -23.91 -9.96
C LYS A 519 15.62 -23.21 -11.28
N ASN A 520 15.56 -23.94 -12.38
CA ASN A 520 15.78 -23.41 -13.74
C ASN A 520 14.50 -23.46 -14.57
N LEU A 521 14.51 -22.80 -15.74
CA LEU A 521 13.38 -22.80 -16.66
C LEU A 521 13.45 -23.99 -17.62
N TYR A 522 12.28 -24.56 -17.87
CA TYR A 522 12.05 -25.66 -18.81
C TYR A 522 10.86 -25.35 -19.70
N VAL A 523 10.82 -25.98 -20.86
CA VAL A 523 9.72 -25.89 -21.82
C VAL A 523 9.25 -27.28 -22.17
N MET A 524 7.92 -27.49 -22.19
CA MET A 524 7.27 -28.75 -22.53
C MET A 524 6.10 -28.53 -23.49
N ASP A 525 5.59 -29.61 -24.07
CA ASP A 525 4.35 -29.63 -24.84
C ASP A 525 3.18 -29.16 -23.98
N ALA A 526 2.33 -28.30 -24.51
CA ALA A 526 1.24 -27.68 -23.75
C ALA A 526 0.03 -28.61 -23.52
N VAL A 527 -0.11 -29.70 -24.32
CA VAL A 527 -1.23 -30.63 -24.24
C VAL A 527 -0.83 -31.91 -23.51
N GLU A 528 0.27 -32.53 -23.96
CA GLU A 528 0.72 -33.82 -23.42
C GLU A 528 1.71 -33.67 -22.26
N GLY A 529 2.17 -32.44 -22.02
CA GLY A 529 3.12 -32.16 -20.94
C GLY A 529 4.48 -32.80 -21.19
N GLU A 530 5.18 -33.17 -20.10
CA GLU A 530 6.52 -33.74 -20.18
C GLU A 530 6.60 -35.12 -20.89
N SER A 531 5.46 -35.82 -21.07
CA SER A 531 5.41 -37.11 -21.76
C SER A 531 5.72 -36.98 -23.27
N ALA A 532 5.44 -35.80 -23.88
CA ALA A 532 5.77 -35.55 -25.29
C ALA A 532 7.17 -34.93 -25.48
N GLY A 533 7.88 -34.71 -24.37
CA GLY A 533 9.21 -34.14 -24.38
C GLY A 533 9.31 -32.83 -23.58
N ILE A 534 10.50 -32.63 -23.07
CA ILE A 534 10.85 -31.44 -22.28
C ILE A 534 12.29 -31.06 -22.60
N TYR A 535 12.58 -29.76 -22.66
CA TYR A 535 13.95 -29.28 -22.74
C TYR A 535 14.22 -28.21 -21.72
N GLN A 536 15.48 -28.14 -21.28
CA GLN A 536 15.95 -27.13 -20.33
C GLN A 536 16.29 -25.86 -21.09
N LEU A 537 15.69 -24.74 -20.68
CA LEU A 537 15.90 -23.43 -21.30
C LEU A 537 17.04 -22.65 -20.65
N THR A 538 17.14 -22.70 -19.32
CA THR A 538 18.21 -22.06 -18.55
C THR A 538 18.94 -23.09 -17.70
N ASP A 539 20.24 -22.87 -17.45
CA ASP A 539 21.08 -23.75 -16.66
C ASP A 539 22.03 -22.95 -15.77
N GLY A 540 22.10 -23.30 -14.49
CA GLY A 540 23.00 -22.68 -13.53
C GLY A 540 22.61 -22.87 -12.08
N PRO A 541 23.56 -22.59 -11.14
CA PRO A 541 23.38 -22.80 -9.70
C PRO A 541 22.60 -21.66 -9.04
N TRP A 542 21.50 -21.23 -9.63
CA TRP A 542 20.63 -20.13 -9.18
C TRP A 542 19.16 -20.48 -9.38
N SER A 543 18.28 -19.56 -8.97
CA SER A 543 16.84 -19.69 -9.15
C SER A 543 16.36 -18.79 -10.27
N ASP A 544 15.80 -19.38 -11.33
CA ASP A 544 15.00 -18.73 -12.37
C ASP A 544 13.53 -19.11 -12.14
N THR A 545 12.63 -18.12 -12.08
CA THR A 545 11.25 -18.35 -11.62
C THR A 545 10.28 -17.29 -12.17
N MET A 546 8.98 -17.49 -11.96
CA MET A 546 7.94 -16.50 -12.28
C MET A 546 8.01 -16.07 -13.75
N CYS A 547 8.12 -17.04 -14.64
CA CYS A 547 8.27 -16.79 -16.07
C CYS A 547 6.95 -16.39 -16.73
N ASN A 548 7.04 -15.52 -17.74
CA ASN A 548 5.94 -15.10 -18.59
C ASN A 548 6.40 -15.03 -20.04
N TRP A 549 5.62 -15.61 -20.95
CA TRP A 549 5.87 -15.60 -22.39
C TRP A 549 5.27 -14.36 -23.03
N SER A 550 6.01 -13.68 -23.92
CA SER A 550 5.53 -12.50 -24.62
C SER A 550 4.42 -12.84 -25.63
N PRO A 551 3.43 -11.94 -25.83
CA PRO A 551 2.36 -12.15 -26.81
C PRO A 551 2.81 -12.36 -28.25
N ASP A 552 3.96 -11.79 -28.65
CA ASP A 552 4.58 -12.00 -29.98
C ASP A 552 5.35 -13.33 -30.12
N GLY A 553 5.56 -14.04 -28.98
CA GLY A 553 6.29 -15.30 -28.95
C GLY A 553 7.81 -15.20 -28.92
N GLU A 554 8.38 -13.99 -29.03
CA GLU A 554 9.81 -13.77 -29.18
C GLU A 554 10.60 -13.86 -27.87
N TRP A 555 9.96 -13.57 -26.72
CA TRP A 555 10.63 -13.45 -25.45
C TRP A 555 9.95 -14.22 -24.32
N ILE A 556 10.77 -14.63 -23.35
CA ILE A 556 10.34 -15.12 -22.03
C ILE A 556 10.98 -14.21 -21.00
N ALA A 557 10.15 -13.49 -20.21
CA ALA A 557 10.59 -12.71 -19.06
C ALA A 557 10.53 -13.56 -17.80
N PHE A 558 11.46 -13.38 -16.88
CA PHE A 558 11.50 -14.14 -15.63
C PHE A 558 12.27 -13.41 -14.54
N ALA A 559 12.01 -13.75 -13.29
CA ALA A 559 12.78 -13.32 -12.12
C ALA A 559 13.95 -14.28 -11.88
N SER A 560 15.13 -13.75 -11.54
CA SER A 560 16.32 -14.55 -11.28
C SER A 560 17.20 -13.94 -10.20
N ASP A 561 17.77 -14.79 -9.33
CA ASP A 561 18.77 -14.42 -8.34
C ASP A 561 20.23 -14.71 -8.81
N ARG A 562 20.44 -14.90 -10.12
CA ARG A 562 21.73 -15.30 -10.71
C ARG A 562 22.89 -14.35 -10.42
N ASP A 563 22.62 -13.07 -10.13
CA ASP A 563 23.66 -12.11 -9.74
C ASP A 563 24.25 -12.42 -8.36
N ASN A 564 23.43 -13.01 -7.47
CA ASN A 564 23.81 -13.39 -6.11
C ASN A 564 22.99 -14.62 -5.67
N PRO A 565 23.37 -15.82 -6.15
CA PRO A 565 22.59 -17.03 -5.94
C PRO A 565 22.35 -17.36 -4.48
N GLY A 566 21.09 -17.70 -4.16
CA GLY A 566 20.66 -18.06 -2.79
C GLY A 566 20.46 -16.90 -1.84
N SER A 567 20.67 -15.66 -2.28
CA SER A 567 20.44 -14.46 -1.46
C SER A 567 18.97 -14.06 -1.31
N GLY A 568 18.07 -14.61 -2.15
CA GLY A 568 16.70 -14.13 -2.28
C GLY A 568 16.57 -12.77 -2.99
N SER A 569 17.67 -12.26 -3.57
CA SER A 569 17.69 -11.03 -4.35
C SER A 569 17.38 -11.33 -5.81
N PHE A 570 16.22 -10.88 -6.27
CA PHE A 570 15.75 -11.14 -7.63
C PHE A 570 15.75 -9.88 -8.49
N SER A 571 16.15 -10.06 -9.76
CA SER A 571 16.04 -9.07 -10.83
C SER A 571 15.26 -9.66 -12.01
N ILE A 572 14.72 -8.82 -12.91
CA ILE A 572 14.03 -9.28 -14.11
C ILE A 572 15.02 -9.48 -15.24
N TYR A 573 14.95 -10.65 -15.88
CA TYR A 573 15.68 -11.05 -17.06
C TYR A 573 14.72 -11.40 -18.21
N MET A 574 15.24 -11.41 -19.42
CA MET A 574 14.56 -11.92 -20.61
C MET A 574 15.50 -12.83 -21.41
N ILE A 575 14.91 -13.83 -22.08
CA ILE A 575 15.61 -14.78 -22.93
C ILE A 575 14.70 -15.16 -24.10
N HIS A 576 15.26 -15.46 -25.29
CA HIS A 576 14.48 -16.06 -26.37
C HIS A 576 14.09 -17.51 -26.07
N PRO A 577 12.96 -18.03 -26.60
CA PRO A 577 12.57 -19.44 -26.39
C PRO A 577 13.61 -20.47 -26.83
N ASN A 578 14.53 -20.10 -27.72
CA ASN A 578 15.64 -20.95 -28.16
C ASN A 578 16.88 -20.88 -27.26
N GLY A 579 16.81 -20.17 -26.11
CA GLY A 579 17.90 -20.06 -25.15
C GLY A 579 18.93 -18.96 -25.46
N THR A 580 18.76 -18.19 -26.51
CA THR A 580 19.68 -17.09 -26.87
C THR A 580 19.19 -15.74 -26.34
N GLY A 581 20.02 -14.70 -26.40
CA GLY A 581 19.65 -13.32 -26.14
C GLY A 581 19.38 -13.01 -24.68
N LEU A 582 19.89 -13.83 -23.74
CA LEU A 582 19.74 -13.57 -22.30
C LEU A 582 20.23 -12.17 -21.94
N ARG A 583 19.36 -11.39 -21.33
CA ARG A 583 19.67 -10.04 -20.85
C ARG A 583 18.90 -9.66 -19.62
N LYS A 584 19.45 -8.78 -18.80
CA LYS A 584 18.82 -8.18 -17.64
C LYS A 584 18.02 -6.95 -18.08
N VAL A 585 16.81 -6.81 -17.58
CA VAL A 585 15.91 -5.69 -17.88
C VAL A 585 15.78 -4.74 -16.69
N VAL A 586 15.60 -5.27 -15.47
CA VAL A 586 15.48 -4.46 -14.26
C VAL A 586 16.63 -4.79 -13.31
N HIS A 587 17.31 -3.74 -12.85
CA HIS A 587 18.36 -3.82 -11.84
C HIS A 587 17.78 -3.44 -10.47
N SER A 588 17.56 -4.43 -9.60
CA SER A 588 16.92 -4.20 -8.29
C SER A 588 17.91 -3.83 -7.18
N GLY A 589 19.20 -3.78 -7.48
CA GLY A 589 20.24 -3.61 -6.44
C GLY A 589 20.44 -4.86 -5.58
N ASN A 590 21.40 -4.82 -4.67
CA ASN A 590 21.67 -5.92 -3.75
C ASN A 590 20.50 -6.11 -2.76
N GLY A 591 19.97 -7.33 -2.65
CA GLY A 591 18.83 -7.66 -1.80
C GLY A 591 17.48 -7.26 -2.38
N GLY A 592 17.41 -6.71 -3.61
CA GLY A 592 16.17 -6.31 -4.26
C GLY A 592 15.24 -7.48 -4.56
N ARG A 593 13.95 -7.26 -4.43
CA ARG A 593 12.89 -8.25 -4.67
C ARG A 593 12.01 -7.78 -5.82
N THR A 594 12.43 -8.10 -7.04
CA THR A 594 11.70 -7.75 -8.27
C THR A 594 11.17 -9.02 -8.90
N ASN A 595 9.85 -9.15 -8.97
CA ASN A 595 9.16 -10.42 -9.20
C ASN A 595 7.97 -10.25 -10.16
N HIS A 596 7.41 -11.38 -10.60
CA HIS A 596 6.16 -11.47 -11.36
C HIS A 596 6.11 -10.58 -12.58
N PRO A 597 7.08 -10.65 -13.51
CA PRO A 597 7.00 -9.90 -14.75
C PRO A 597 5.85 -10.42 -15.63
N TRP A 598 5.14 -9.49 -16.28
CA TRP A 598 4.12 -9.79 -17.25
C TRP A 598 4.22 -8.82 -18.43
N PHE A 599 4.18 -9.34 -19.66
CA PHE A 599 4.29 -8.49 -20.84
C PHE A 599 3.05 -7.62 -21.07
N SER A 600 3.30 -6.42 -21.61
CA SER A 600 2.24 -5.63 -22.23
C SER A 600 1.68 -6.33 -23.46
N PRO A 601 0.43 -6.06 -23.88
CA PRO A 601 -0.19 -6.70 -25.03
C PRO A 601 0.58 -6.53 -26.35
N ASP A 602 1.34 -5.47 -26.48
CA ASP A 602 2.18 -5.16 -27.63
C ASP A 602 3.63 -5.67 -27.51
N SER A 603 3.94 -6.41 -26.45
CA SER A 603 5.26 -6.97 -26.13
C SER A 603 6.38 -5.94 -25.96
N THR A 604 6.09 -4.64 -25.83
CA THR A 604 7.11 -3.58 -25.74
C THR A 604 7.49 -3.21 -24.31
N SER A 605 6.69 -3.62 -23.33
CA SER A 605 6.87 -3.27 -21.92
C SER A 605 6.57 -4.46 -21.03
N LEU A 606 7.01 -4.37 -19.78
CA LEU A 606 6.67 -5.29 -18.69
C LEU A 606 5.96 -4.52 -17.58
N VAL A 607 4.96 -5.15 -16.94
CA VAL A 607 4.48 -4.82 -15.61
C VAL A 607 5.06 -5.84 -14.62
N PHE A 608 5.43 -5.40 -13.43
CA PHE A 608 6.07 -6.27 -12.43
C PHE A 608 5.88 -5.73 -11.01
N THR A 609 6.16 -6.57 -10.03
CA THR A 609 6.19 -6.20 -8.61
C THR A 609 7.62 -5.93 -8.17
N SER A 610 7.85 -4.87 -7.38
CA SER A 610 9.19 -4.58 -6.86
C SER A 610 9.18 -3.74 -5.58
N ASP A 611 10.18 -3.99 -4.74
CA ASP A 611 10.59 -3.12 -3.64
C ASP A 611 11.51 -1.96 -4.11
N TYR A 612 11.55 -1.67 -5.40
CA TYR A 612 12.43 -0.69 -6.04
C TYR A 612 12.33 0.72 -5.42
N ALA A 613 11.14 1.12 -4.98
CA ALA A 613 10.91 2.41 -4.32
C ALA A 613 11.09 2.34 -2.78
N GLY A 614 11.57 1.25 -2.24
CA GLY A 614 11.63 1.04 -0.80
C GLY A 614 10.25 1.01 -0.14
N VAL A 615 10.18 1.30 1.14
CA VAL A 615 8.91 1.43 1.86
C VAL A 615 8.36 2.84 1.74
N SER A 616 7.04 2.98 1.70
CA SER A 616 6.36 4.28 1.58
C SER A 616 5.93 4.85 2.94
N ALA A 617 5.85 4.03 3.97
CA ALA A 617 5.47 4.41 5.33
C ALA A 617 6.33 3.66 6.35
N GLU A 618 6.33 4.12 7.58
CA GLU A 618 7.03 3.47 8.69
C GLU A 618 6.37 2.13 9.04
N PRO A 619 7.04 0.96 8.86
CA PRO A 619 6.38 -0.34 8.92
C PRO A 619 5.84 -0.72 10.30
N ILE A 620 6.52 -0.34 11.38
CA ILE A 620 6.13 -0.69 12.75
C ILE A 620 4.85 0.00 13.19
N SER A 621 4.67 1.23 12.77
CA SER A 621 3.49 2.03 13.11
C SER A 621 2.24 1.53 12.39
N ASN A 622 2.43 1.05 11.17
CA ASN A 622 1.36 0.54 10.32
C ASN A 622 1.76 -0.83 9.74
N PRO A 623 1.77 -1.90 10.55
CA PRO A 623 2.24 -3.21 10.08
C PRO A 623 1.37 -3.79 8.96
N HIS A 624 0.10 -3.37 8.86
CA HIS A 624 -0.77 -3.69 7.71
C HIS A 624 -0.39 -2.96 6.41
N HIS A 625 0.51 -1.98 6.50
CA HIS A 625 1.08 -1.27 5.35
C HIS A 625 2.47 -1.79 4.96
N TYR A 626 2.89 -2.90 5.54
CA TYR A 626 4.19 -3.49 5.24
C TYR A 626 4.25 -4.00 3.80
N GLN A 627 5.27 -3.60 3.09
CA GLN A 627 5.46 -3.85 1.66
C GLN A 627 6.77 -4.61 1.39
N PRO A 628 6.90 -5.90 1.80
CA PRO A 628 8.15 -6.65 1.62
C PRO A 628 8.49 -6.89 0.14
N TYR A 629 7.48 -6.88 -0.75
CA TYR A 629 7.65 -7.04 -2.18
C TYR A 629 7.35 -5.76 -2.98
N GLY A 630 6.76 -4.75 -2.34
CA GLY A 630 6.67 -3.39 -2.81
C GLY A 630 5.42 -3.03 -3.59
N GLU A 631 5.63 -2.41 -4.74
CA GLU A 631 4.63 -1.74 -5.55
C GLU A 631 4.61 -2.31 -6.97
N ILE A 632 3.60 -1.93 -7.74
CA ILE A 632 3.51 -2.27 -9.17
C ILE A 632 4.26 -1.22 -9.98
N PHE A 633 5.10 -1.71 -10.88
CA PHE A 633 5.90 -0.91 -11.79
C PHE A 633 5.70 -1.35 -13.23
N THR A 634 5.97 -0.44 -14.17
CA THR A 634 6.20 -0.77 -15.59
C THR A 634 7.61 -0.38 -16.01
N VAL A 635 8.12 -1.06 -17.02
CA VAL A 635 9.40 -0.78 -17.66
C VAL A 635 9.33 -1.16 -19.14
N LYS A 636 10.03 -0.43 -20.01
CA LYS A 636 10.25 -0.88 -21.39
C LYS A 636 11.13 -2.13 -21.42
N ILE A 637 10.95 -3.00 -22.41
CA ILE A 637 11.77 -4.24 -22.50
C ILE A 637 13.26 -3.94 -22.64
N ASP A 638 13.66 -2.74 -23.10
CA ASP A 638 15.06 -2.30 -23.13
C ASP A 638 15.62 -1.85 -21.78
N GLY A 639 14.80 -1.85 -20.73
CA GLY A 639 15.15 -1.44 -19.38
C GLY A 639 14.94 0.05 -19.10
N SER A 640 14.48 0.82 -20.07
CA SER A 640 14.18 2.25 -19.91
C SER A 640 12.78 2.51 -19.35
N GLU A 641 12.50 3.75 -18.95
CA GLU A 641 11.19 4.23 -18.52
C GLU A 641 10.57 3.42 -17.38
N ILE A 642 11.32 3.15 -16.31
CA ILE A 642 10.75 2.57 -15.08
C ILE A 642 9.77 3.57 -14.47
N LYS A 643 8.50 3.14 -14.29
CA LYS A 643 7.44 3.95 -13.71
C LYS A 643 6.74 3.20 -12.60
N ARG A 644 6.57 3.82 -11.44
CA ARG A 644 5.74 3.31 -10.35
C ARG A 644 4.28 3.59 -10.64
N LEU A 645 3.41 2.59 -10.54
CA LEU A 645 1.98 2.72 -10.83
C LEU A 645 1.12 2.83 -9.57
N THR A 646 1.48 2.12 -8.50
CA THR A 646 0.73 2.12 -7.26
C THR A 646 1.37 3.04 -6.24
N HIS A 647 0.55 3.82 -5.55
CA HIS A 647 0.95 4.82 -4.58
C HIS A 647 0.06 4.73 -3.35
N ASN A 648 0.13 3.58 -2.70
CA ASN A 648 -0.55 3.30 -1.44
C ASN A 648 0.46 2.79 -0.41
N SER A 649 0.00 2.41 0.77
CA SER A 649 0.85 1.90 1.84
C SER A 649 0.71 0.38 2.05
N PHE A 650 0.08 -0.33 1.11
CA PHE A 650 -0.07 -1.79 1.12
C PHE A 650 0.99 -2.47 0.25
N GLU A 651 1.10 -3.78 0.39
CA GLU A 651 1.88 -4.61 -0.50
C GLU A 651 1.05 -4.97 -1.73
N ASP A 652 1.47 -4.49 -2.88
CA ASP A 652 0.86 -4.78 -4.17
C ASP A 652 1.70 -5.80 -4.95
N GLY A 653 1.04 -6.76 -5.56
CA GLY A 653 1.74 -7.85 -6.20
C GLY A 653 1.00 -8.54 -7.33
N THR A 654 1.67 -9.49 -7.93
CA THR A 654 1.15 -10.41 -8.95
C THR A 654 0.35 -9.74 -10.07
N PRO A 655 0.92 -8.72 -10.75
CA PRO A 655 0.20 -8.00 -11.79
C PRO A 655 0.03 -8.84 -13.07
N THR A 656 -1.02 -8.54 -13.82
CA THR A 656 -1.22 -9.00 -15.19
C THR A 656 -1.65 -7.84 -16.07
N TRP A 657 -1.24 -7.87 -17.33
CA TRP A 657 -1.60 -6.85 -18.32
C TRP A 657 -2.45 -7.50 -19.42
N THR A 658 -3.66 -6.99 -19.62
CA THR A 658 -4.61 -7.51 -20.62
C THR A 658 -4.84 -6.51 -21.75
N PRO A 659 -5.02 -6.97 -23.03
CA PRO A 659 -5.41 -6.10 -24.13
C PRO A 659 -6.86 -5.62 -24.06
N PHE A 660 -7.61 -6.03 -23.04
CA PHE A 660 -9.00 -5.64 -22.87
C PHE A 660 -9.12 -4.45 -21.91
N PHE A 661 -9.92 -3.49 -22.31
CA PHE A 661 -10.28 -2.39 -21.43
C PHE A 661 -11.42 -2.84 -20.52
N LEU A 662 -11.17 -2.80 -19.21
CA LEU A 662 -12.20 -3.00 -18.21
C LEU A 662 -12.90 -1.66 -17.93
N GLU A 663 -14.22 -1.63 -18.00
CA GLU A 663 -14.98 -0.44 -17.59
C GLU A 663 -14.80 -0.23 -16.08
N PRO A 664 -14.45 0.99 -15.65
CA PRO A 664 -14.33 1.30 -14.24
C PRO A 664 -15.67 1.10 -13.52
N THR A 665 -15.73 0.16 -12.59
CA THR A 665 -16.83 0.06 -11.64
C THR A 665 -16.32 0.56 -10.29
N ASP A 666 -17.00 1.56 -9.73
CA ASP A 666 -16.67 2.02 -8.39
C ASP A 666 -17.27 1.07 -7.35
N VAL A 667 -16.52 0.03 -7.01
CA VAL A 667 -16.91 -0.97 -6.03
C VAL A 667 -16.77 -0.45 -4.60
N ALA A 668 -15.99 0.61 -4.38
CA ALA A 668 -15.77 1.19 -3.06
C ALA A 668 -17.08 1.67 -2.41
N GLU A 669 -18.04 2.17 -3.19
CA GLU A 669 -19.37 2.56 -2.69
C GLU A 669 -20.23 1.36 -2.30
N SER A 670 -20.09 0.22 -2.97
CA SER A 670 -20.88 -0.99 -2.68
C SER A 670 -20.41 -1.75 -1.44
N LEU A 671 -19.21 -1.48 -0.95
CA LEU A 671 -18.63 -2.10 0.25
C LEU A 671 -19.06 -1.43 1.57
N GLN A 672 -19.99 -0.50 1.54
CA GLN A 672 -20.51 0.13 2.76
C GLN A 672 -21.06 -0.95 3.73
N GLY A 673 -20.40 -1.10 4.87
CA GLY A 673 -20.87 -1.95 5.97
C GLY A 673 -20.38 -3.41 5.96
N VAL A 674 -19.53 -3.83 5.04
CA VAL A 674 -18.96 -5.18 5.02
C VAL A 674 -17.46 -5.12 5.25
N ALA A 675 -17.00 -5.59 6.42
CA ALA A 675 -15.57 -5.79 6.62
C ALA A 675 -15.28 -6.78 7.73
N HIS A 676 -14.68 -7.90 7.37
CA HIS A 676 -13.95 -8.75 8.29
C HIS A 676 -12.48 -8.41 8.18
N CYS A 677 -11.92 -7.76 9.20
CA CYS A 677 -10.47 -7.66 9.28
C CYS A 677 -9.89 -8.99 9.73
N ARG A 678 -9.27 -9.70 8.80
CA ARG A 678 -8.42 -10.86 9.07
C ARG A 678 -6.95 -10.42 9.01
N PHE A 679 -6.63 -9.43 9.83
CA PHE A 679 -5.26 -8.96 9.95
C PHE A 679 -4.62 -9.65 11.15
N ASP A 680 -3.50 -10.33 10.93
CA ASP A 680 -2.63 -10.86 11.96
C ASP A 680 -1.46 -9.89 12.13
N ASP A 681 -1.28 -9.38 13.34
CA ASP A 681 -0.11 -8.55 13.68
C ASP A 681 1.17 -9.39 13.53
N CYS A 682 2.30 -8.73 13.35
CA CYS A 682 3.59 -9.37 13.17
C CYS A 682 3.82 -10.49 14.19
N HIS A 683 4.02 -11.72 13.72
CA HIS A 683 4.14 -12.91 14.58
C HIS A 683 5.32 -12.82 15.58
N TRP A 684 6.40 -12.10 15.22
CA TRP A 684 7.55 -11.88 16.09
C TRP A 684 7.25 -10.93 17.28
N LEU A 685 6.13 -10.21 17.26
CA LEU A 685 5.59 -9.48 18.43
C LEU A 685 4.89 -10.43 19.42
N SER A 686 4.64 -11.68 19.06
CA SER A 686 4.01 -12.67 19.93
C SER A 686 4.99 -13.11 21.01
N LEU A 687 4.64 -12.88 22.27
CA LEU A 687 5.45 -13.26 23.43
C LEU A 687 5.53 -14.78 23.66
N GLN A 688 4.62 -15.57 23.08
CA GLN A 688 4.62 -17.03 23.19
C GLN A 688 5.66 -17.69 22.28
N ASN A 689 6.12 -17.04 21.23
CA ASN A 689 7.04 -17.63 20.25
C ASN A 689 8.53 -17.46 20.60
N ARG A 690 8.89 -16.77 21.67
CA ARG A 690 10.30 -16.64 22.10
C ARG A 690 10.99 -17.97 22.47
N ILE A 691 10.22 -19.04 22.70
CA ILE A 691 10.75 -20.37 23.05
C ILE A 691 10.92 -21.26 21.80
N ASN A 692 10.25 -20.99 20.67
CA ASN A 692 10.21 -21.86 19.49
C ASN A 692 10.70 -21.22 18.17
N THR A 693 11.23 -20.01 18.16
CA THR A 693 11.52 -19.26 16.92
C THR A 693 12.89 -19.52 16.27
N VAL A 694 13.46 -20.71 16.43
CA VAL A 694 14.65 -21.07 15.64
C VAL A 694 14.29 -21.70 14.27
N LEU A 695 13.02 -21.95 13.94
CA LEU A 695 12.69 -22.84 12.82
C LEU A 695 11.69 -22.36 11.76
N ASN A 696 11.08 -21.19 11.81
CA ASN A 696 10.17 -20.80 10.73
C ASN A 696 10.25 -19.29 10.42
N GLY A 697 11.03 -18.95 9.42
CA GLY A 697 11.02 -17.63 8.78
C GLY A 697 9.82 -17.48 7.86
N THR A 698 8.68 -17.04 8.41
CA THR A 698 7.58 -16.50 7.62
C THR A 698 7.33 -15.05 8.09
N GLY A 699 7.38 -14.12 7.15
CA GLY A 699 7.44 -12.69 7.40
C GLY A 699 6.22 -12.07 8.10
N CYS A 700 6.40 -10.83 8.48
CA CYS A 700 5.29 -9.91 8.77
C CYS A 700 4.46 -9.73 7.54
#